data_121078b5a9f8a154fd025b9579c45000
#
_entry.id   121078b5a9f8a154fd025b9579c45000
#
_cell.length_a   1.000
_cell.length_b   1.000
_cell.length_c   1.000
_cell.angle_alpha   90.00
_cell.angle_beta   90.00
_cell.angle_gamma   90.00
#
_symmetry.space_group_name_H-M   'P 1'
#
loop_
_entity.id
_entity.type
_entity.pdbx_description
1 polymer ?
#
loop_
_entity_poly.entity_id
_entity_poly.type
_entity_poly.pdbx_seq_one_letter_code
_entity_poly.pdbx_strand_id
1 'polypeptide(L)'
;MAITSVQSILPTRVSINSSEQAASKPPPKISNAQDFPFKGYQPPQPEGYEQSKSRPDTSAIVIDNGSHLVKAGWSFDKNPRFVLPPVMSRYRDRKLNKACQFVGYDAYVDATTRGQLRYAFDPGTSVVGNWDVMEGVLDYLFIKLGIDGASGGVDRPIVMTEPIANLNYPRKMMNEILFECYSAPSVAYGIDSLFSYRYNRGTDGLIVSSSHTSTHVIPVLNSKALLSSCSRLNWGGMNSSEYLLKLMRLKYPTFPGKMTDNQMEDLVHNHCYISKDYDRELSGYLDWTGLEDRDHVIQYPFTEHIVPEKTEEELARIAERKKESGRRLQEQAAKMRLEKLMKKEQELEYYKDLQRGLQSETKKEKTRILDAEDLKDEAQLDRLIRDLERSIKRSRNKDLGNEEAEEAPEEMSFPLLDVPDGELDEAGLKEKRHQRLMKSNVEARQRAKEEKEREQARREEEERLDREKRENNFEGWIAERRTQRQNLLQRIKERDRMKADLGNRKSLASQIRMKTLANLAADGPKKRRRGGDDDDFGANDEDWGVYRTVATGEQSDDEEEEDLGGMLDNVEKELLEYDPEFTENHTLAAQSDWTKSLIHVFLRGPWPFDPESQREAHQIHLNVERIRVPEVVFKPSIAGIDQAGLVEIAADIVNQRFSSAEEQSRLLRDVFLTGGNSLFRNFDERFRNEFQAFLPIDAQLGVRRASDPVLDAWKGAAQWASGSDLAKASISREEYLEKGSEYLKEHDLGNVTSW
;
A
#
# COMPACT_ATOMS: atom_id res chain seq x y z
N MET A 1 -1.62 -27.65 -28.44
CA MET A 1 -0.53 -27.63 -27.44
C MET A 1 -1.17 -27.44 -26.09
N ALA A 2 -1.09 -28.45 -25.24
CA ALA A 2 -1.78 -28.53 -23.97
C ALA A 2 -1.12 -27.60 -22.95
N ILE A 3 -1.90 -26.71 -22.35
CA ILE A 3 -1.49 -25.92 -21.20
C ILE A 3 -1.66 -26.82 -19.97
N THR A 4 -0.57 -27.39 -19.53
CA THR A 4 -0.49 -28.12 -18.27
C THR A 4 -0.68 -27.14 -17.10
N SER A 5 -1.72 -27.35 -16.34
CA SER A 5 -1.98 -26.64 -15.06
C SER A 5 -0.83 -26.92 -14.09
N VAL A 6 -0.07 -25.90 -13.74
CA VAL A 6 0.86 -25.93 -12.62
C VAL A 6 0.04 -25.96 -11.34
N GLN A 7 -0.20 -27.15 -10.81
CA GLN A 7 -0.60 -27.31 -9.42
C GLN A 7 0.58 -26.87 -8.54
N SER A 8 0.40 -25.78 -7.81
CA SER A 8 1.33 -25.29 -6.81
C SER A 8 1.47 -26.33 -5.70
N ILE A 9 2.56 -27.06 -5.71
CA ILE A 9 3.00 -27.88 -4.58
C ILE A 9 3.59 -26.89 -3.58
N LEU A 10 2.77 -26.34 -2.70
CA LEU A 10 3.27 -25.67 -1.50
C LEU A 10 3.75 -26.76 -0.54
N PRO A 11 4.99 -26.72 -0.05
CA PRO A 11 5.47 -27.70 0.92
C PRO A 11 4.66 -27.56 2.22
N THR A 12 3.89 -28.60 2.53
CA THR A 12 3.24 -28.75 3.84
C THR A 12 4.32 -28.96 4.90
N ARG A 13 4.31 -28.17 5.96
CA ARG A 13 5.20 -28.31 7.10
C ARG A 13 5.07 -29.72 7.66
N VAL A 14 6.09 -30.55 7.54
CA VAL A 14 6.19 -31.79 8.29
C VAL A 14 6.25 -31.39 9.76
N SER A 15 5.26 -31.81 10.54
CA SER A 15 5.14 -31.51 11.96
C SER A 15 6.29 -32.15 12.76
N ILE A 16 7.35 -31.43 12.96
CA ILE A 16 8.28 -31.68 14.05
C ILE A 16 7.69 -30.96 15.25
N ASN A 17 7.50 -31.67 16.35
CA ASN A 17 6.90 -31.21 17.61
C ASN A 17 7.22 -29.75 17.93
N SER A 18 6.31 -28.84 17.64
CA SER A 18 6.52 -27.40 17.65
C SER A 18 6.22 -26.75 19.01
N SER A 19 5.75 -27.50 20.01
CA SER A 19 5.40 -26.94 21.32
C SER A 19 6.61 -26.69 22.25
N GLU A 20 7.72 -27.36 22.06
CA GLU A 20 8.91 -27.12 22.89
C GLU A 20 9.97 -26.20 22.28
N GLN A 21 9.98 -25.98 20.96
CA GLN A 21 10.96 -25.11 20.30
C GLN A 21 10.50 -23.64 20.13
N ALA A 22 9.21 -23.36 20.23
CA ALA A 22 8.67 -21.99 20.10
C ALA A 22 9.03 -21.08 21.29
N ALA A 23 9.39 -21.66 22.45
CA ALA A 23 9.71 -20.92 23.68
C ALA A 23 11.13 -20.36 23.77
N SER A 24 12.02 -20.63 22.80
CA SER A 24 13.45 -20.28 22.91
C SER A 24 14.02 -19.36 21.84
N LYS A 25 13.23 -18.91 20.85
CA LYS A 25 13.73 -17.96 19.83
C LYS A 25 13.77 -16.54 20.42
N PRO A 26 14.91 -15.84 20.31
CA PRO A 26 14.98 -14.45 20.75
C PRO A 26 14.02 -13.58 19.94
N PRO A 27 13.48 -12.51 20.53
CA PRO A 27 12.59 -11.61 19.81
C PRO A 27 13.28 -11.01 18.58
N PRO A 28 12.55 -10.67 17.52
CA PRO A 28 13.11 -10.15 16.29
C PRO A 28 13.89 -8.86 16.56
N LYS A 29 15.04 -8.71 15.90
CA LYS A 29 15.81 -7.47 15.95
C LYS A 29 15.07 -6.40 15.17
N ILE A 30 14.54 -5.41 15.87
CA ILE A 30 13.82 -4.28 15.28
C ILE A 30 14.82 -3.14 15.03
N SER A 31 14.88 -2.65 13.80
CA SER A 31 15.62 -1.45 13.40
C SER A 31 14.63 -0.33 13.07
N ASN A 32 14.96 0.91 13.39
CA ASN A 32 14.10 2.06 13.07
C ASN A 32 14.43 2.60 11.68
N ALA A 33 13.42 2.87 10.86
CA ALA A 33 13.59 3.57 9.60
C ALA A 33 13.94 5.04 9.87
N GLN A 34 14.93 5.56 9.15
CA GLN A 34 15.30 6.98 9.22
C GLN A 34 14.40 7.78 8.26
N ASP A 35 13.74 8.79 8.78
CA ASP A 35 12.81 9.60 7.98
C ASP A 35 13.51 10.49 6.97
N PHE A 36 14.58 11.15 7.39
CA PHE A 36 15.27 12.14 6.57
C PHE A 36 16.75 12.18 6.90
N PRO A 37 17.61 12.49 5.92
CA PRO A 37 19.04 12.66 6.11
C PRO A 37 19.30 13.98 6.84
N PHE A 38 19.04 14.00 8.16
CA PHE A 38 19.28 15.20 8.97
C PHE A 38 20.74 15.26 9.43
N LYS A 39 21.39 16.38 9.18
CA LYS A 39 22.67 16.76 9.79
C LYS A 39 22.53 18.08 10.54
N GLY A 40 23.19 18.17 11.69
CA GLY A 40 23.24 19.43 12.44
C GLY A 40 23.80 20.58 11.59
N TYR A 41 23.42 21.80 11.93
CA TYR A 41 23.90 22.99 11.24
C TYR A 41 25.42 23.06 11.27
N GLN A 42 26.03 23.25 10.10
CA GLN A 42 27.46 23.44 9.95
C GLN A 42 27.73 24.93 9.72
N PRO A 43 28.44 25.63 10.63
CA PRO A 43 28.78 27.05 10.46
C PRO A 43 29.75 27.25 9.29
N PRO A 44 29.83 28.45 8.73
CA PRO A 44 30.91 28.84 7.82
C PRO A 44 32.28 28.64 8.45
N GLN A 45 33.29 28.27 7.64
CA GLN A 45 34.64 27.95 8.06
C GLN A 45 35.66 28.89 7.40
N PRO A 46 35.73 30.18 7.80
CA PRO A 46 36.61 31.18 7.19
C PRO A 46 38.10 30.88 7.40
N GLU A 47 38.46 30.08 8.40
CA GLU A 47 39.86 29.72 8.67
C GLU A 47 40.53 29.03 7.46
N GLY A 48 39.75 28.26 6.68
CA GLY A 48 40.22 27.61 5.46
C GLY A 48 40.57 28.63 4.38
N TYR A 49 39.75 29.65 4.24
CA TYR A 49 39.99 30.73 3.29
C TYR A 49 41.24 31.58 3.71
N GLU A 50 41.35 31.94 4.97
CA GLU A 50 42.54 32.60 5.49
C GLU A 50 43.82 31.76 5.29
N GLN A 51 43.75 30.46 5.54
CA GLN A 51 44.87 29.55 5.24
C GLN A 51 45.21 29.52 3.75
N SER A 52 44.24 29.62 2.85
CA SER A 52 44.45 29.63 1.40
C SER A 52 45.20 30.90 0.96
N LYS A 53 44.96 32.03 1.62
CA LYS A 53 45.68 33.29 1.34
C LYS A 53 47.17 33.19 1.61
N SER A 54 47.57 32.35 2.57
CA SER A 54 49.00 32.10 2.88
C SER A 54 49.69 31.16 1.89
N ARG A 55 48.94 30.52 0.98
CA ARG A 55 49.43 29.55 -0.02
C ARG A 55 48.84 29.81 -1.41
N PRO A 56 49.05 31.00 -2.00
CA PRO A 56 48.31 31.42 -3.19
C PRO A 56 48.53 30.48 -4.41
N ASP A 57 49.75 29.96 -4.56
CA ASP A 57 50.15 29.18 -5.75
C ASP A 57 49.71 27.69 -5.70
N THR A 58 49.34 27.18 -4.51
CA THR A 58 49.06 25.76 -4.30
C THR A 58 47.66 25.49 -3.74
N SER A 59 46.88 26.53 -3.50
CA SER A 59 45.54 26.37 -2.96
C SER A 59 44.46 26.56 -4.02
N ALA A 60 43.62 25.53 -4.17
CA ALA A 60 42.45 25.54 -5.05
C ALA A 60 41.22 25.13 -4.27
N ILE A 61 40.07 25.56 -4.72
CA ILE A 61 38.78 25.05 -4.27
C ILE A 61 38.49 23.76 -5.07
N VAL A 62 38.19 22.68 -4.37
CA VAL A 62 37.89 21.40 -4.99
C VAL A 62 36.43 21.06 -4.74
N ILE A 63 35.69 20.86 -5.83
CA ILE A 63 34.27 20.52 -5.81
C ILE A 63 34.08 19.20 -6.56
N ASP A 64 33.70 18.15 -5.85
CA ASP A 64 33.20 16.93 -6.46
C ASP A 64 31.69 17.07 -6.68
N ASN A 65 31.32 17.34 -7.93
CA ASN A 65 29.96 17.70 -8.35
C ASN A 65 29.10 16.45 -8.63
N GLY A 66 28.77 15.71 -7.58
CA GLY A 66 27.97 14.48 -7.68
C GLY A 66 26.48 14.74 -7.59
N SER A 67 25.68 13.97 -8.35
CA SER A 67 24.22 14.07 -8.38
C SER A 67 23.53 13.67 -7.06
N HIS A 68 24.18 12.82 -6.25
CA HIS A 68 23.69 12.45 -4.92
C HIS A 68 24.25 13.35 -3.83
N LEU A 69 25.57 13.54 -3.82
CA LEU A 69 26.28 14.36 -2.84
C LEU A 69 27.33 15.23 -3.55
N VAL A 70 27.24 16.51 -3.34
CA VAL A 70 28.31 17.45 -3.68
C VAL A 70 29.27 17.52 -2.50
N LYS A 71 30.58 17.45 -2.79
CA LYS A 71 31.64 17.49 -1.78
C LYS A 71 32.56 18.68 -2.09
N ALA A 72 32.79 19.52 -1.13
CA ALA A 72 33.60 20.71 -1.33
C ALA A 72 34.61 20.92 -0.18
N GLY A 73 35.77 21.50 -0.55
CA GLY A 73 36.84 21.79 0.39
C GLY A 73 38.04 22.39 -0.32
N TRP A 74 39.17 22.50 0.38
CA TRP A 74 40.39 23.05 -0.13
C TRP A 74 41.36 21.94 -0.58
N SER A 75 42.18 22.19 -1.58
CA SER A 75 43.14 21.22 -2.11
C SER A 75 44.13 20.69 -1.05
N PHE A 76 44.39 21.44 0.00
CA PHE A 76 45.28 21.07 1.12
C PHE A 76 44.57 20.28 2.25
N ASP A 77 43.25 20.13 2.18
CA ASP A 77 42.49 19.37 3.16
C ASP A 77 42.57 17.85 2.89
N LYS A 78 42.55 17.05 3.96
CA LYS A 78 42.55 15.59 3.84
C LYS A 78 41.18 15.03 3.45
N ASN A 79 40.12 15.70 3.84
CA ASN A 79 38.73 15.31 3.57
C ASN A 79 37.95 16.56 3.16
N PRO A 80 36.87 16.43 2.40
CA PRO A 80 36.02 17.56 2.07
C PRO A 80 35.41 18.17 3.35
N ARG A 81 35.35 19.49 3.41
CA ARG A 81 34.76 20.22 4.54
C ARG A 81 33.26 20.11 4.56
N PHE A 82 32.67 20.13 3.40
CA PHE A 82 31.22 20.09 3.20
C PHE A 82 30.85 18.94 2.29
N VAL A 83 29.88 18.14 2.74
CA VAL A 83 29.27 17.04 1.98
C VAL A 83 27.77 17.22 2.13
N LEU A 84 27.07 17.52 1.04
CA LEU A 84 25.65 17.82 1.06
C LEU A 84 24.93 17.40 -0.24
N PRO A 85 23.64 17.07 -0.17
CA PRO A 85 22.86 16.80 -1.38
C PRO A 85 22.65 18.08 -2.20
N PRO A 86 22.71 18.03 -3.54
CA PRO A 86 22.53 19.17 -4.43
C PRO A 86 21.05 19.55 -4.58
N VAL A 87 20.44 19.95 -3.47
CA VAL A 87 19.03 20.31 -3.39
C VAL A 87 18.86 21.69 -2.78
N MET A 88 17.80 22.37 -3.19
CA MET A 88 17.43 23.67 -2.65
C MET A 88 15.92 23.72 -2.43
N SER A 89 15.51 24.41 -1.37
CA SER A 89 14.11 24.76 -1.12
C SER A 89 13.98 26.26 -0.93
N ARG A 90 12.97 26.86 -1.54
CA ARG A 90 12.62 28.28 -1.36
C ARG A 90 11.39 28.39 -0.48
N TYR A 91 11.52 29.08 0.62
CA TYR A 91 10.44 29.35 1.57
C TYR A 91 10.27 30.88 1.74
N ARG A 92 9.02 31.35 1.67
CA ARG A 92 8.69 32.73 1.98
C ARG A 92 8.12 32.84 3.37
N ASP A 93 8.88 33.40 4.29
CA ASP A 93 8.37 33.76 5.60
C ASP A 93 7.38 34.93 5.48
N ARG A 94 6.10 34.62 5.71
CA ARG A 94 5.00 35.60 5.61
C ARG A 94 5.07 36.66 6.71
N LYS A 95 5.64 36.35 7.87
CA LYS A 95 5.74 37.26 9.00
C LYS A 95 6.85 38.29 8.78
N LEU A 96 7.99 37.85 8.27
CA LEU A 96 9.14 38.66 7.99
C LEU A 96 9.14 39.25 6.56
N ASN A 97 8.21 38.78 5.72
CA ASN A 97 8.14 39.09 4.28
C ASN A 97 9.47 38.84 3.55
N LYS A 98 10.24 37.86 3.99
CA LYS A 98 11.53 37.49 3.41
C LYS A 98 11.44 36.16 2.69
N ALA A 99 12.09 36.09 1.52
CA ALA A 99 12.36 34.81 0.86
C ALA A 99 13.65 34.24 1.47
N CYS A 100 13.54 33.01 2.01
CA CYS A 100 14.66 32.25 2.53
C CYS A 100 14.95 31.10 1.58
N GLN A 101 16.23 30.79 1.37
CA GLN A 101 16.68 29.63 0.62
C GLN A 101 17.40 28.69 1.58
N PHE A 102 17.04 27.42 1.49
CA PHE A 102 17.66 26.35 2.26
C PHE A 102 18.33 25.40 1.29
N VAL A 103 19.60 25.10 1.49
CA VAL A 103 20.41 24.28 0.59
C VAL A 103 20.93 23.05 1.33
N GLY A 104 21.02 21.95 0.62
CA GLY A 104 21.55 20.71 1.16
C GLY A 104 20.70 20.14 2.30
N TYR A 105 21.33 19.74 3.39
CA TYR A 105 20.64 19.18 4.55
C TYR A 105 19.71 20.14 5.26
N ASP A 106 19.97 21.44 5.16
CA ASP A 106 19.12 22.47 5.77
C ASP A 106 17.71 22.47 5.16
N ALA A 107 17.57 22.05 3.90
CA ALA A 107 16.28 21.92 3.22
C ALA A 107 15.36 20.80 3.78
N TYR A 108 15.90 19.88 4.57
CA TYR A 108 15.16 18.78 5.18
C TYR A 108 14.67 19.04 6.60
N VAL A 109 15.04 20.19 7.20
CA VAL A 109 14.74 20.50 8.61
C VAL A 109 13.25 20.64 8.87
N ASP A 110 12.51 21.30 7.96
CA ASP A 110 11.08 21.55 8.14
C ASP A 110 10.23 20.86 7.07
N ALA A 111 9.02 20.46 7.45
CA ALA A 111 8.06 19.81 6.56
C ALA A 111 7.69 20.67 5.36
N THR A 112 7.60 21.99 5.56
CA THR A 112 7.26 22.96 4.50
C THR A 112 8.37 23.04 3.45
N THR A 113 9.63 23.09 3.90
CA THR A 113 10.80 23.13 3.02
C THR A 113 10.99 21.82 2.28
N ARG A 114 10.78 20.66 2.97
CA ARG A 114 10.80 19.34 2.34
C ARG A 114 9.78 19.17 1.21
N GLY A 115 8.60 19.79 1.36
CA GLY A 115 7.56 19.74 0.32
C GLY A 115 7.88 20.56 -0.94
N GLN A 116 8.93 21.38 -0.92
CA GLN A 116 9.33 22.29 -2.00
C GLN A 116 10.77 22.03 -2.50
N LEU A 117 11.30 20.83 -2.27
CA LEU A 117 12.64 20.45 -2.72
C LEU A 117 12.76 20.51 -4.24
N ARG A 118 13.83 21.14 -4.71
CA ARG A 118 14.25 21.19 -6.11
C ARG A 118 15.66 20.62 -6.21
N TYR A 119 15.90 19.83 -7.21
CA TYR A 119 17.18 19.16 -7.46
C TYR A 119 17.96 19.92 -8.54
N ALA A 120 19.28 19.95 -8.42
CA ALA A 120 20.16 20.58 -9.42
C ALA A 120 20.32 19.67 -10.65
N PHE A 121 20.28 18.36 -10.47
CA PHE A 121 20.44 17.37 -11.53
C PHE A 121 19.09 16.87 -12.04
N ASP A 122 19.05 16.54 -13.32
CA ASP A 122 17.89 15.88 -13.89
C ASP A 122 17.71 14.48 -13.26
N PRO A 123 16.48 14.09 -12.91
CA PRO A 123 16.23 12.80 -12.27
C PRO A 123 16.79 11.61 -13.06
N GLY A 124 17.48 10.71 -12.36
CA GLY A 124 18.08 9.52 -12.98
C GLY A 124 19.32 9.77 -13.85
N THR A 125 19.85 10.98 -13.83
CA THR A 125 21.04 11.36 -14.59
C THR A 125 22.12 12.00 -13.73
N SER A 126 23.32 12.11 -14.27
CA SER A 126 24.42 12.91 -13.70
C SER A 126 24.57 14.27 -14.41
N VAL A 127 23.52 14.72 -15.11
CA VAL A 127 23.51 15.97 -15.87
C VAL A 127 22.82 17.06 -15.06
N VAL A 128 23.46 18.21 -14.96
CA VAL A 128 22.86 19.38 -14.34
C VAL A 128 21.79 19.95 -15.27
N GLY A 129 20.54 19.96 -14.80
CA GLY A 129 19.39 20.47 -15.57
C GLY A 129 18.80 21.74 -14.99
N ASN A 130 18.91 21.95 -13.67
CA ASN A 130 18.38 23.13 -12.99
C ASN A 130 19.52 24.03 -12.51
N TRP A 131 19.84 25.02 -13.32
CA TRP A 131 20.96 25.93 -13.10
C TRP A 131 20.74 26.91 -11.95
N ASP A 132 19.49 27.36 -11.71
CA ASP A 132 19.15 28.19 -10.55
C ASP A 132 19.46 27.48 -9.21
N VAL A 133 19.21 26.16 -9.18
CA VAL A 133 19.50 25.35 -7.99
C VAL A 133 21.01 25.12 -7.87
N MET A 134 21.69 24.86 -8.98
CA MET A 134 23.13 24.65 -8.98
C MET A 134 23.86 25.92 -8.53
N GLU A 135 23.47 27.09 -9.02
CA GLU A 135 23.99 28.38 -8.56
C GLU A 135 23.78 28.57 -7.05
N GLY A 136 22.55 28.29 -6.55
CA GLY A 136 22.27 28.34 -5.12
C GLY A 136 23.10 27.38 -4.27
N VAL A 137 23.45 26.20 -4.82
CA VAL A 137 24.37 25.24 -4.15
C VAL A 137 25.80 25.78 -4.13
N LEU A 138 26.26 26.37 -5.23
CA LEU A 138 27.60 26.99 -5.29
C LEU A 138 27.71 28.21 -4.36
N ASP A 139 26.70 29.07 -4.33
CA ASP A 139 26.62 30.21 -3.37
C ASP A 139 26.77 29.69 -1.93
N TYR A 140 25.98 28.69 -1.57
CA TYR A 140 26.02 28.09 -0.24
C TYR A 140 27.42 27.55 0.09
N LEU A 141 28.05 26.84 -0.84
CA LEU A 141 29.38 26.27 -0.66
C LEU A 141 30.44 27.33 -0.49
N PHE A 142 30.44 28.38 -1.33
CA PHE A 142 31.42 29.49 -1.23
C PHE A 142 31.26 30.26 0.07
N ILE A 143 30.03 30.58 0.50
CA ILE A 143 29.76 31.20 1.80
C ILE A 143 30.26 30.30 2.95
N LYS A 144 29.98 29.00 2.88
CA LYS A 144 30.42 28.03 3.93
C LYS A 144 31.95 27.86 3.98
N LEU A 145 32.63 27.94 2.83
CA LEU A 145 34.10 27.96 2.76
C LEU A 145 34.73 29.28 3.27
N GLY A 146 33.91 30.29 3.58
CA GLY A 146 34.36 31.54 4.13
C GLY A 146 34.84 32.57 3.08
N ILE A 147 34.48 32.34 1.81
CA ILE A 147 34.80 33.26 0.72
C ILE A 147 33.87 34.47 0.86
N ASP A 148 34.45 35.64 1.12
CA ASP A 148 33.74 36.89 1.44
C ASP A 148 33.35 37.73 0.23
N GLY A 149 33.81 37.36 -0.98
CA GLY A 149 33.56 38.09 -2.21
C GLY A 149 34.20 39.51 -2.24
N ALA A 150 35.05 39.84 -1.27
CA ALA A 150 35.68 41.16 -1.19
C ALA A 150 36.57 41.50 -2.41
N SER A 151 37.05 40.47 -3.11
CA SER A 151 37.79 40.56 -4.38
C SER A 151 36.92 40.66 -5.63
N GLY A 152 35.60 40.77 -5.48
CA GLY A 152 34.65 40.81 -6.60
C GLY A 152 34.25 39.46 -7.14
N GLY A 153 34.48 38.39 -6.38
CA GLY A 153 34.15 37.01 -6.75
C GLY A 153 34.99 35.99 -6.00
N VAL A 154 35.20 34.83 -6.61
CA VAL A 154 36.06 33.77 -6.10
C VAL A 154 37.49 34.06 -6.56
N ASP A 155 38.43 34.28 -5.65
CA ASP A 155 39.82 34.64 -5.95
C ASP A 155 40.78 33.44 -5.99
N ARG A 156 40.27 32.21 -6.06
CA ARG A 156 41.06 30.99 -6.08
C ARG A 156 40.69 30.10 -7.27
N PRO A 157 41.64 29.33 -7.82
CA PRO A 157 41.37 28.31 -8.83
C PRO A 157 40.31 27.33 -8.35
N ILE A 158 39.44 26.88 -9.27
CA ILE A 158 38.42 25.88 -9.00
C ILE A 158 38.76 24.60 -9.76
N VAL A 159 38.75 23.46 -9.06
CA VAL A 159 38.83 22.16 -9.65
C VAL A 159 37.48 21.47 -9.41
N MET A 160 36.83 21.03 -10.50
CA MET A 160 35.53 20.42 -10.45
C MET A 160 35.55 19.04 -11.08
N THR A 161 34.90 18.06 -10.44
CA THR A 161 34.72 16.77 -11.09
C THR A 161 33.53 16.79 -12.04
N GLU A 162 33.59 15.96 -13.05
CA GLU A 162 32.50 15.69 -13.99
C GLU A 162 32.35 14.21 -14.25
N PRO A 163 31.15 13.75 -14.66
CA PRO A 163 30.97 12.35 -15.03
C PRO A 163 31.72 12.04 -16.33
N ILE A 164 32.04 10.76 -16.53
CA ILE A 164 32.59 10.29 -17.79
C ILE A 164 31.65 10.60 -18.95
N ALA A 165 32.20 10.99 -20.10
CA ALA A 165 31.46 11.38 -21.30
C ALA A 165 30.39 12.47 -21.03
N ASN A 166 30.74 13.47 -20.22
CA ASN A 166 29.86 14.60 -19.94
C ASN A 166 29.47 15.35 -21.23
N LEU A 167 28.24 15.82 -21.29
CA LEU A 167 27.73 16.58 -22.42
C LEU A 167 28.39 17.96 -22.51
N ASN A 168 28.52 18.52 -23.73
CA ASN A 168 29.09 19.85 -23.92
C ASN A 168 28.23 20.97 -23.28
N TYR A 169 26.89 20.86 -23.35
CA TYR A 169 26.01 21.88 -22.82
C TYR A 169 26.15 22.10 -21.29
N PRO A 170 26.10 21.09 -20.42
CA PRO A 170 26.32 21.30 -19.00
C PRO A 170 27.70 21.89 -18.66
N ARG A 171 28.73 21.50 -19.41
CA ARG A 171 30.08 22.04 -19.21
C ARG A 171 30.16 23.52 -19.62
N LYS A 172 29.55 23.88 -20.75
CA LYS A 172 29.44 25.27 -21.22
C LYS A 172 28.74 26.14 -20.16
N MET A 173 27.56 25.72 -19.70
CA MET A 173 26.80 26.46 -18.70
C MET A 173 27.57 26.59 -17.36
N MET A 174 28.30 25.57 -16.95
CA MET A 174 29.11 25.59 -15.76
C MET A 174 30.27 26.60 -15.91
N ASN A 175 30.93 26.66 -17.10
CA ASN A 175 31.96 27.65 -17.40
C ASN A 175 31.39 29.07 -17.33
N GLU A 176 30.21 29.33 -17.89
CA GLU A 176 29.55 30.63 -17.83
C GLU A 176 29.29 31.03 -16.38
N ILE A 177 28.75 30.15 -15.54
CA ILE A 177 28.52 30.45 -14.12
C ILE A 177 29.84 30.71 -13.38
N LEU A 178 30.85 29.88 -13.52
CA LEU A 178 32.09 30.01 -12.76
C LEU A 178 32.92 31.23 -13.18
N PHE A 179 32.95 31.56 -14.47
CA PHE A 179 33.73 32.71 -14.96
C PHE A 179 32.98 34.05 -14.95
N GLU A 180 31.68 34.03 -15.24
CA GLU A 180 30.88 35.26 -15.35
C GLU A 180 30.25 35.66 -14.02
N CYS A 181 29.59 34.70 -13.31
CA CYS A 181 28.94 35.00 -12.03
C CYS A 181 29.96 35.08 -10.88
N TYR A 182 30.89 34.10 -10.83
CA TYR A 182 31.84 34.01 -9.72
C TYR A 182 33.22 34.58 -10.01
N SER A 183 33.51 35.00 -11.24
CA SER A 183 34.77 35.59 -11.63
C SER A 183 36.02 34.78 -11.29
N ALA A 184 35.89 33.44 -11.32
CA ALA A 184 36.99 32.53 -11.01
C ALA A 184 38.24 32.80 -11.85
N PRO A 185 39.47 32.81 -11.27
CA PRO A 185 40.69 33.08 -12.01
C PRO A 185 41.04 31.98 -12.99
N SER A 186 40.75 30.73 -12.64
CA SER A 186 40.92 29.60 -13.54
C SER A 186 40.04 28.43 -13.07
N VAL A 187 39.65 27.57 -14.01
CA VAL A 187 38.84 26.38 -13.78
C VAL A 187 39.46 25.18 -14.45
N ALA A 188 39.49 24.03 -13.77
CA ALA A 188 39.89 22.75 -14.33
C ALA A 188 38.85 21.69 -14.06
N TYR A 189 38.60 20.81 -15.02
CA TYR A 189 37.70 19.69 -14.89
C TYR A 189 38.44 18.39 -14.95
N GLY A 190 37.89 17.35 -14.31
CA GLY A 190 38.38 15.99 -14.44
C GLY A 190 37.32 14.96 -14.11
N ILE A 191 37.50 13.76 -14.61
CA ILE A 191 36.55 12.65 -14.41
C ILE A 191 36.69 12.12 -12.99
N ASP A 192 35.57 12.06 -12.26
CA ASP A 192 35.46 11.61 -10.89
C ASP A 192 36.11 10.24 -10.64
N SER A 193 35.78 9.25 -11.45
CA SER A 193 36.31 7.89 -11.35
C SER A 193 37.81 7.80 -11.65
N LEU A 194 38.33 8.65 -12.53
CA LEU A 194 39.77 8.74 -12.80
C LEU A 194 40.54 9.38 -11.63
N PHE A 195 40.00 10.41 -11.02
CA PHE A 195 40.58 10.98 -9.80
C PHE A 195 40.64 9.94 -8.68
N SER A 196 39.57 9.18 -8.46
CA SER A 196 39.54 8.08 -7.49
C SER A 196 40.57 7.02 -7.82
N TYR A 197 40.69 6.61 -9.09
CA TYR A 197 41.65 5.61 -9.54
C TYR A 197 43.09 6.05 -9.34
N ARG A 198 43.42 7.30 -9.76
CA ARG A 198 44.75 7.90 -9.60
C ARG A 198 45.13 8.05 -8.13
N TYR A 199 44.20 8.46 -7.27
CA TYR A 199 44.42 8.55 -5.83
C TYR A 199 44.82 7.19 -5.23
N ASN A 200 44.22 6.11 -5.72
CA ASN A 200 44.54 4.74 -5.34
C ASN A 200 45.70 4.12 -6.16
N ARG A 201 46.55 4.98 -6.77
CA ARG A 201 47.76 4.61 -7.50
C ARG A 201 47.54 3.74 -8.74
N GLY A 202 46.37 3.86 -9.38
CA GLY A 202 46.05 3.17 -10.62
C GLY A 202 46.71 3.89 -11.80
N THR A 203 47.17 3.08 -12.78
CA THR A 203 47.77 3.55 -14.05
C THR A 203 47.09 2.91 -15.27
N ASP A 204 47.06 1.60 -15.32
CA ASP A 204 46.41 0.80 -16.34
C ASP A 204 45.48 -0.20 -15.67
N GLY A 205 44.28 -0.32 -16.17
CA GLY A 205 43.31 -1.23 -15.59
C GLY A 205 41.88 -0.99 -16.07
N LEU A 206 40.93 -1.69 -15.46
CA LEU A 206 39.51 -1.58 -15.74
C LEU A 206 38.81 -0.96 -14.52
N ILE A 207 38.28 0.24 -14.67
CA ILE A 207 37.53 0.88 -13.60
C ILE A 207 36.06 0.47 -13.70
N VAL A 208 35.49 0.01 -12.60
CA VAL A 208 34.06 -0.24 -12.41
C VAL A 208 33.56 0.80 -11.42
N SER A 209 32.87 1.82 -11.93
CA SER A 209 32.28 2.90 -11.12
C SER A 209 30.79 2.69 -10.99
N SER A 210 30.36 2.10 -9.85
CA SER A 210 28.95 1.88 -9.56
C SER A 210 28.43 2.99 -8.63
N SER A 211 27.83 4.00 -9.24
CA SER A 211 27.45 5.26 -8.59
C SER A 211 25.95 5.30 -8.27
N HIS A 212 25.45 6.47 -7.88
CA HIS A 212 24.04 6.70 -7.53
C HIS A 212 23.10 6.55 -8.73
N THR A 213 23.46 7.05 -9.91
CA THR A 213 22.59 7.06 -11.10
C THR A 213 22.85 5.92 -12.08
N SER A 214 24.07 5.46 -12.16
CA SER A 214 24.49 4.45 -13.16
C SER A 214 25.77 3.76 -12.76
N THR A 215 26.07 2.65 -13.44
CA THR A 215 27.33 1.94 -13.31
C THR A 215 28.10 2.02 -14.63
N HIS A 216 29.35 2.47 -14.59
CA HIS A 216 30.23 2.59 -15.74
C HIS A 216 31.39 1.60 -15.65
N VAL A 217 31.75 1.02 -16.79
CA VAL A 217 32.95 0.21 -16.94
C VAL A 217 33.88 0.94 -17.89
N ILE A 218 35.09 1.32 -17.41
CA ILE A 218 35.97 2.27 -18.07
C ILE A 218 37.36 1.62 -18.20
N PRO A 219 37.79 1.23 -19.40
CA PRO A 219 39.15 0.78 -19.62
C PRO A 219 40.13 1.97 -19.64
N VAL A 220 41.22 1.83 -18.91
CA VAL A 220 42.29 2.81 -18.77
C VAL A 220 43.60 2.19 -19.21
N LEU A 221 44.26 2.78 -20.23
CA LEU A 221 45.59 2.39 -20.68
C LEU A 221 46.47 3.64 -20.79
N ASN A 222 47.71 3.52 -20.36
CA ASN A 222 48.66 4.62 -20.30
C ASN A 222 48.14 5.85 -19.55
N SER A 223 47.43 5.57 -18.45
CA SER A 223 46.74 6.57 -17.60
C SER A 223 45.63 7.37 -18.28
N LYS A 224 45.15 6.98 -19.45
CA LYS A 224 44.06 7.62 -20.21
C LYS A 224 42.84 6.69 -20.26
N ALA A 225 41.67 7.22 -20.02
CA ALA A 225 40.43 6.51 -20.27
C ALA A 225 40.16 6.39 -21.76
N LEU A 226 39.80 5.20 -22.19
CA LEU A 226 39.43 4.92 -23.59
C LEU A 226 37.92 5.05 -23.75
N LEU A 227 37.45 6.28 -23.99
CA LEU A 227 36.01 6.63 -24.00
C LEU A 227 35.22 5.84 -25.02
N SER A 228 35.79 5.55 -26.21
CA SER A 228 35.15 4.73 -27.22
C SER A 228 34.86 3.29 -26.81
N SER A 229 35.58 2.80 -25.81
CA SER A 229 35.44 1.45 -25.27
C SER A 229 34.71 1.40 -23.93
N CYS A 230 34.27 2.52 -23.41
CA CYS A 230 33.46 2.57 -22.18
C CYS A 230 32.06 2.02 -22.39
N SER A 231 31.48 1.47 -21.36
CA SER A 231 30.09 1.06 -21.34
C SER A 231 29.38 1.53 -20.09
N ARG A 232 28.06 1.74 -20.21
CA ARG A 232 27.20 2.18 -19.14
C ARG A 232 26.05 1.20 -18.91
N LEU A 233 25.87 0.77 -17.67
CA LEU A 233 24.68 0.11 -17.19
C LEU A 233 23.77 1.15 -16.53
N ASN A 234 22.52 1.26 -16.97
CA ASN A 234 21.54 2.20 -16.44
C ASN A 234 20.95 1.73 -15.10
N TRP A 235 21.82 1.42 -14.16
CA TRP A 235 21.47 1.02 -12.81
C TRP A 235 22.47 1.58 -11.82
N GLY A 236 21.91 2.27 -10.80
CA GLY A 236 22.66 2.88 -9.71
C GLY A 236 21.90 2.78 -8.38
N GLY A 237 22.41 3.42 -7.34
CA GLY A 237 21.82 3.41 -6.00
C GLY A 237 20.40 3.96 -5.98
N MET A 238 20.11 5.01 -6.74
CA MET A 238 18.77 5.58 -6.86
C MET A 238 17.75 4.56 -7.40
N ASN A 239 18.12 3.85 -8.48
CA ASN A 239 17.27 2.82 -9.05
C ASN A 239 17.04 1.65 -8.08
N SER A 240 18.03 1.32 -7.26
CA SER A 240 17.90 0.33 -6.18
C SER A 240 16.89 0.75 -5.14
N SER A 241 16.91 2.01 -4.70
CA SER A 241 15.96 2.57 -3.74
C SER A 241 14.55 2.64 -4.30
N GLU A 242 14.38 3.10 -5.56
CA GLU A 242 13.08 3.09 -6.26
C GLU A 242 12.53 1.66 -6.44
N TYR A 243 13.41 0.70 -6.77
CA TYR A 243 13.01 -0.68 -6.94
C TYR A 243 12.54 -1.30 -5.62
N LEU A 244 13.27 -1.04 -4.52
CA LEU A 244 12.83 -1.45 -3.19
C LEU A 244 11.47 -0.81 -2.83
N LEU A 245 11.28 0.48 -3.12
CA LEU A 245 10.00 1.14 -2.89
C LEU A 245 8.84 0.49 -3.66
N LYS A 246 9.06 0.11 -4.93
CA LYS A 246 8.08 -0.63 -5.73
C LYS A 246 7.76 -1.99 -5.11
N LEU A 247 8.79 -2.73 -4.68
CA LEU A 247 8.61 -4.03 -4.02
C LEU A 247 7.84 -3.89 -2.69
N MET A 248 8.17 -2.90 -1.87
CA MET A 248 7.49 -2.66 -0.59
C MET A 248 6.03 -2.24 -0.77
N ARG A 249 5.73 -1.40 -1.75
CA ARG A 249 4.33 -1.04 -2.08
C ARG A 249 3.51 -2.23 -2.58
N LEU A 250 4.12 -3.16 -3.31
CA LEU A 250 3.47 -4.40 -3.72
C LEU A 250 3.25 -5.35 -2.54
N LYS A 251 4.23 -5.43 -1.64
CA LYS A 251 4.18 -6.30 -0.46
C LYS A 251 3.20 -5.77 0.62
N TYR A 252 3.11 -4.44 0.78
CA TYR A 252 2.30 -3.76 1.79
C TYR A 252 1.36 -2.72 1.16
N PRO A 253 0.34 -3.11 0.39
CA PRO A 253 -0.55 -2.17 -0.30
C PRO A 253 -1.39 -1.31 0.67
N THR A 254 -1.65 -1.80 1.87
CA THR A 254 -2.45 -1.14 2.92
C THR A 254 -1.59 -0.53 4.03
N PHE A 255 -0.30 -0.28 3.77
CA PHE A 255 0.58 0.32 4.78
C PHE A 255 0.07 1.70 5.21
N PRO A 256 -0.12 1.96 6.52
CA PRO A 256 -0.79 3.18 6.99
C PRO A 256 0.07 4.45 6.82
N GLY A 257 1.40 4.30 6.73
CA GLY A 257 2.35 5.39 6.56
C GLY A 257 2.74 5.62 5.10
N LYS A 258 3.37 6.76 4.83
CA LYS A 258 3.98 7.03 3.51
C LYS A 258 5.42 6.54 3.53
N MET A 259 5.75 5.60 2.66
CA MET A 259 7.13 5.19 2.40
C MET A 259 7.80 6.20 1.47
N THR A 260 8.94 6.76 1.88
CA THR A 260 9.70 7.76 1.12
C THR A 260 10.94 7.17 0.48
N ASP A 261 11.45 7.83 -0.57
CA ASP A 261 12.67 7.41 -1.27
C ASP A 261 13.89 7.44 -0.34
N ASN A 262 13.99 8.44 0.54
CA ASN A 262 15.08 8.54 1.51
C ASN A 262 15.10 7.37 2.51
N GLN A 263 13.90 6.94 2.96
CA GLN A 263 13.81 5.75 3.83
C GLN A 263 14.25 4.50 3.09
N MET A 264 13.88 4.35 1.82
CA MET A 264 14.32 3.22 1.00
C MET A 264 15.82 3.23 0.76
N GLU A 265 16.41 4.40 0.55
CA GLU A 265 17.85 4.57 0.41
C GLU A 265 18.59 4.12 1.68
N ASP A 266 18.11 4.54 2.85
CA ASP A 266 18.65 4.08 4.15
C ASP A 266 18.56 2.55 4.30
N LEU A 267 17.40 1.97 3.92
CA LEU A 267 17.20 0.52 3.99
C LEU A 267 18.11 -0.24 3.00
N VAL A 268 18.29 0.27 1.79
CA VAL A 268 19.21 -0.32 0.80
C VAL A 268 20.63 -0.27 1.32
N HIS A 269 21.05 0.86 1.86
CA HIS A 269 22.42 1.04 2.36
C HIS A 269 22.73 0.15 3.58
N ASN A 270 21.82 0.08 4.55
CA ASN A 270 22.08 -0.56 5.84
C ASN A 270 21.69 -2.04 5.90
N HIS A 271 20.73 -2.47 5.08
CA HIS A 271 20.16 -3.82 5.20
C HIS A 271 20.36 -4.71 3.98
N CYS A 272 20.65 -4.15 2.79
CA CYS A 272 20.88 -4.93 1.59
C CYS A 272 22.35 -5.36 1.45
N TYR A 273 22.57 -6.46 0.78
CA TYR A 273 23.90 -7.00 0.48
C TYR A 273 23.86 -7.88 -0.77
N ILE A 274 25.03 -8.11 -1.36
CA ILE A 274 25.16 -8.99 -2.52
C ILE A 274 25.37 -10.41 -2.04
N SER A 275 24.59 -11.33 -2.58
CA SER A 275 24.74 -12.76 -2.36
C SER A 275 25.97 -13.28 -3.09
N LYS A 276 26.72 -14.19 -2.46
CA LYS A 276 27.83 -14.88 -3.15
C LYS A 276 27.35 -15.85 -4.21
N ASP A 277 26.20 -16.48 -3.98
CA ASP A 277 25.47 -17.36 -4.91
C ASP A 277 23.98 -17.05 -4.76
N TYR A 278 23.47 -16.25 -5.69
CA TYR A 278 22.10 -15.73 -5.60
C TYR A 278 21.04 -16.83 -5.64
N ASP A 279 21.17 -17.78 -6.54
CA ASP A 279 20.15 -18.80 -6.75
C ASP A 279 20.06 -19.76 -5.56
N ARG A 280 21.20 -20.10 -4.98
CA ARG A 280 21.28 -20.93 -3.75
C ARG A 280 20.72 -20.18 -2.55
N GLU A 281 21.10 -18.93 -2.37
CA GLU A 281 20.66 -18.13 -1.23
C GLU A 281 19.17 -17.80 -1.33
N LEU A 282 18.66 -17.51 -2.54
CA LEU A 282 17.24 -17.32 -2.83
C LEU A 282 16.43 -18.56 -2.45
N SER A 283 16.89 -19.75 -2.83
CA SER A 283 16.24 -21.01 -2.45
C SER A 283 16.15 -21.15 -0.93
N GLY A 284 17.20 -20.74 -0.20
CA GLY A 284 17.22 -20.73 1.27
C GLY A 284 16.24 -19.71 1.88
N TYR A 285 15.98 -18.57 1.22
CA TYR A 285 14.94 -17.62 1.67
C TYR A 285 13.51 -18.13 1.43
N LEU A 286 13.31 -19.02 0.46
CA LEU A 286 11.98 -19.56 0.15
C LEU A 286 11.61 -20.75 1.05
N ASP A 287 12.50 -21.20 1.92
CA ASP A 287 12.23 -22.18 2.96
C ASP A 287 11.74 -21.52 4.26
N TRP A 288 10.94 -22.24 5.05
CA TRP A 288 10.39 -21.74 6.32
C TRP A 288 11.49 -21.26 7.28
N THR A 289 12.48 -22.10 7.55
CA THR A 289 13.60 -21.79 8.44
C THR A 289 14.40 -20.60 7.90
N GLY A 290 14.57 -20.53 6.59
CA GLY A 290 15.30 -19.46 5.96
C GLY A 290 14.61 -18.10 6.05
N LEU A 291 13.29 -18.05 5.93
CA LEU A 291 12.51 -16.83 6.15
C LEU A 291 12.56 -16.40 7.62
N GLU A 292 12.38 -17.35 8.55
CA GLU A 292 12.40 -17.05 9.98
C GLU A 292 13.75 -16.51 10.45
N ASP A 293 14.86 -17.12 10.02
CA ASP A 293 16.20 -16.77 10.48
C ASP A 293 16.74 -15.48 9.84
N ARG A 294 16.26 -15.12 8.63
CA ARG A 294 16.77 -13.98 7.86
C ARG A 294 15.84 -12.79 7.86
N ASP A 295 14.70 -12.87 8.56
CA ASP A 295 13.75 -11.77 8.64
C ASP A 295 14.33 -10.56 9.38
N HIS A 296 14.15 -9.38 8.81
CA HIS A 296 14.55 -8.11 9.39
C HIS A 296 13.35 -7.20 9.54
N VAL A 297 13.00 -6.88 10.78
CA VAL A 297 11.87 -6.01 11.09
C VAL A 297 12.31 -4.56 11.13
N ILE A 298 11.68 -3.72 10.35
CA ILE A 298 11.91 -2.29 10.29
C ILE A 298 10.68 -1.56 10.82
N GLN A 299 10.87 -0.81 11.90
CA GLN A 299 9.84 0.03 12.49
C GLN A 299 9.82 1.40 11.81
N TYR A 300 8.69 1.74 11.22
CA TYR A 300 8.43 3.09 10.73
C TYR A 300 7.94 3.99 11.85
N PRO A 301 8.21 5.31 11.76
CA PRO A 301 7.70 6.28 12.72
C PRO A 301 6.16 6.27 12.70
N PHE A 302 5.58 6.24 13.88
CA PHE A 302 4.13 6.33 14.07
C PHE A 302 3.83 7.16 15.31
N THR A 303 2.65 7.74 15.34
CA THR A 303 2.16 8.45 16.52
C THR A 303 1.09 7.60 17.16
N GLU A 304 1.29 7.14 18.38
CA GLU A 304 0.23 6.49 19.14
C GLU A 304 -0.89 7.50 19.37
N HIS A 305 -2.02 7.28 18.75
CA HIS A 305 -3.24 7.96 19.15
C HIS A 305 -3.69 7.34 20.47
N ILE A 306 -3.17 7.86 21.56
CA ILE A 306 -3.74 7.60 22.87
C ILE A 306 -5.14 8.21 22.79
N VAL A 307 -6.15 7.40 22.48
CA VAL A 307 -7.53 7.78 22.65
C VAL A 307 -7.69 7.91 24.18
N PRO A 308 -7.80 9.13 24.73
CA PRO A 308 -7.96 9.25 26.16
C PRO A 308 -9.20 8.43 26.51
N GLU A 309 -9.06 7.47 27.39
CA GLU A 309 -10.20 6.74 27.93
C GLU A 309 -11.18 7.80 28.45
N LYS A 310 -12.36 7.81 27.84
CA LYS A 310 -13.40 8.77 28.22
C LYS A 310 -13.70 8.54 29.69
N THR A 311 -13.52 9.55 30.48
CA THR A 311 -13.80 9.47 31.91
C THR A 311 -15.25 9.03 32.12
N GLU A 312 -15.55 8.34 33.23
CA GLU A 312 -16.91 7.90 33.55
C GLU A 312 -17.92 9.05 33.47
N GLU A 313 -17.50 10.29 33.83
CA GLU A 313 -18.29 11.50 33.69
C GLU A 313 -18.60 11.87 32.22
N GLU A 314 -17.67 11.67 31.30
CA GLU A 314 -17.89 11.90 29.86
C GLU A 314 -18.81 10.84 29.26
N LEU A 315 -18.66 9.58 29.67
CA LEU A 315 -19.56 8.49 29.26
C LEU A 315 -20.98 8.74 29.79
N ALA A 316 -21.13 9.20 31.05
CA ALA A 316 -22.39 9.59 31.63
C ALA A 316 -23.05 10.77 30.88
N ARG A 317 -22.26 11.80 30.53
CA ARG A 317 -22.75 12.95 29.72
C ARG A 317 -23.18 12.53 28.32
N ILE A 318 -22.47 11.59 27.69
CA ILE A 318 -22.83 11.06 26.37
C ILE A 318 -24.11 10.24 26.44
N ALA A 319 -24.26 9.41 27.50
CA ALA A 319 -25.47 8.65 27.76
C ALA A 319 -26.66 9.55 28.04
N GLU A 320 -26.47 10.62 28.82
CA GLU A 320 -27.51 11.62 29.15
C GLU A 320 -27.93 12.40 27.90
N ARG A 321 -27.00 12.84 27.07
CA ARG A 321 -27.29 13.46 25.76
C ARG A 321 -28.05 12.53 24.79
N LYS A 322 -27.70 11.24 24.76
CA LYS A 322 -28.45 10.25 23.97
C LYS A 322 -29.88 10.08 24.50
N LYS A 323 -30.05 10.05 25.83
CA LYS A 323 -31.36 9.94 26.50
C LYS A 323 -32.22 11.18 26.22
N GLU A 324 -31.63 12.37 26.32
CA GLU A 324 -32.31 13.64 26.04
C GLU A 324 -32.67 13.77 24.54
N SER A 325 -31.77 13.36 23.64
CA SER A 325 -32.05 13.32 22.20
C SER A 325 -33.18 12.33 21.86
N GLY A 326 -33.19 11.16 22.50
CA GLY A 326 -34.27 10.19 22.39
C GLY A 326 -35.62 10.75 22.89
N ARG A 327 -35.62 11.46 24.03
CA ARG A 327 -36.82 12.13 24.56
C ARG A 327 -37.34 13.22 23.63
N ARG A 328 -36.46 14.08 23.07
CA ARG A 328 -36.84 15.10 22.10
C ARG A 328 -37.43 14.50 20.83
N LEU A 329 -36.88 13.40 20.34
CA LEU A 329 -37.42 12.68 19.18
C LEU A 329 -38.81 12.10 19.48
N GLN A 330 -39.03 11.55 20.66
CA GLN A 330 -40.32 11.04 21.10
C GLN A 330 -41.37 12.17 21.23
N GLU A 331 -40.99 13.29 21.86
CA GLU A 331 -41.85 14.48 21.98
C GLU A 331 -42.21 15.06 20.60
N GLN A 332 -41.25 15.11 19.69
CA GLN A 332 -41.47 15.58 18.32
C GLN A 332 -42.39 14.63 17.53
N ALA A 333 -42.21 13.32 17.70
CA ALA A 333 -43.08 12.31 17.10
C ALA A 333 -44.50 12.36 17.68
N ALA A 334 -44.64 12.57 19.00
CA ALA A 334 -45.93 12.76 19.65
C ALA A 334 -46.67 14.02 19.15
N LYS A 335 -45.92 15.13 19.01
CA LYS A 335 -46.45 16.38 18.46
C LYS A 335 -46.94 16.22 17.02
N MET A 336 -46.18 15.56 16.17
CA MET A 336 -46.54 15.25 14.78
C MET A 336 -47.78 14.35 14.71
N ARG A 337 -47.92 13.38 15.62
CA ARG A 337 -49.10 12.52 15.69
C ARG A 337 -50.33 13.33 16.09
N LEU A 338 -50.20 14.22 17.07
CA LEU A 338 -51.27 15.08 17.54
C LEU A 338 -51.75 16.05 16.43
N GLU A 339 -50.83 16.69 15.72
CA GLU A 339 -51.14 17.53 14.57
C GLU A 339 -51.89 16.77 13.47
N LYS A 340 -51.46 15.53 13.21
CA LYS A 340 -52.09 14.66 12.21
C LYS A 340 -53.50 14.23 12.62
N LEU A 341 -53.70 14.03 13.95
CA LEU A 341 -55.00 13.72 14.53
C LEU A 341 -55.94 14.92 14.40
N MET A 342 -55.52 16.13 14.81
CA MET A 342 -56.27 17.36 14.72
C MET A 342 -56.68 17.66 13.25
N LYS A 343 -55.78 17.43 12.30
CA LYS A 343 -56.08 17.63 10.91
C LYS A 343 -57.20 16.70 10.41
N LYS A 344 -57.15 15.42 10.79
CA LYS A 344 -58.21 14.46 10.50
C LYS A 344 -59.55 14.78 11.16
N GLU A 345 -59.53 15.35 12.38
CA GLU A 345 -60.74 15.80 13.05
C GLU A 345 -61.37 16.98 12.33
N GLN A 346 -60.59 17.95 11.87
CA GLN A 346 -61.07 19.07 11.02
C GLN A 346 -61.64 18.59 9.70
N GLU A 347 -60.99 17.64 9.05
CA GLU A 347 -61.50 17.04 7.79
C GLU A 347 -62.86 16.33 8.05
N LEU A 348 -62.96 15.60 9.15
CA LEU A 348 -64.21 14.93 9.51
C LEU A 348 -65.35 15.91 9.82
N GLU A 349 -65.05 17.00 10.51
CA GLU A 349 -66.05 18.05 10.78
C GLU A 349 -66.50 18.74 9.53
N TYR A 350 -65.59 19.05 8.64
CA TYR A 350 -65.87 19.61 7.31
C TYR A 350 -66.83 18.72 6.49
N TYR A 351 -66.52 17.40 6.38
CA TYR A 351 -67.37 16.49 5.61
C TYR A 351 -68.73 16.24 6.29
N LYS A 352 -68.81 16.30 7.62
CA LYS A 352 -70.11 16.25 8.33
C LYS A 352 -70.95 17.49 8.10
N ASP A 353 -70.36 18.64 8.05
CA ASP A 353 -71.07 19.90 7.75
C ASP A 353 -71.51 19.92 6.31
N LEU A 354 -70.69 19.44 5.36
CA LEU A 354 -71.08 19.23 3.97
C LEU A 354 -72.27 18.29 3.85
N GLN A 355 -72.28 17.17 4.59
CA GLN A 355 -73.37 16.21 4.62
C GLN A 355 -74.69 16.85 5.16
N ARG A 356 -74.61 17.68 6.20
CA ARG A 356 -75.75 18.42 6.73
C ARG A 356 -76.27 19.45 5.74
N GLY A 357 -75.41 20.19 5.05
CA GLY A 357 -75.79 21.15 4.00
C GLY A 357 -76.52 20.50 2.81
N LEU A 358 -76.07 19.30 2.40
CA LEU A 358 -76.70 18.57 1.32
C LEU A 358 -78.10 18.09 1.60
N GLN A 359 -78.50 17.94 2.89
CA GLN A 359 -79.86 17.50 3.27
C GLN A 359 -80.95 18.53 2.85
N SER A 360 -80.64 19.81 2.76
CA SER A 360 -81.58 20.89 2.46
C SER A 360 -81.64 21.29 0.98
N GLU A 361 -80.76 20.71 0.11
CA GLU A 361 -80.61 21.15 -1.27
C GLU A 361 -81.29 20.26 -2.30
N THR A 362 -81.57 20.83 -3.50
CA THR A 362 -82.21 20.10 -4.58
C THR A 362 -81.28 19.12 -5.30
N LYS A 363 -81.84 18.06 -5.93
CA LYS A 363 -81.04 16.99 -6.55
C LYS A 363 -79.98 17.50 -7.55
N LYS A 364 -80.20 18.61 -8.23
CA LYS A 364 -79.24 19.21 -9.18
C LYS A 364 -78.10 19.95 -8.50
N GLU A 365 -78.45 20.61 -7.40
CA GLU A 365 -77.43 21.34 -6.57
C GLU A 365 -76.56 20.37 -5.76
N LYS A 366 -77.13 19.28 -5.24
CA LYS A 366 -76.40 18.21 -4.64
C LYS A 366 -75.30 17.62 -5.51
N THR A 367 -75.61 17.28 -6.72
CA THR A 367 -74.68 16.76 -7.73
C THR A 367 -73.52 17.76 -8.00
N ARG A 368 -73.85 19.05 -8.08
CA ARG A 368 -72.88 20.10 -8.39
C ARG A 368 -71.93 20.38 -7.20
N ILE A 369 -72.40 20.24 -5.97
CA ILE A 369 -71.57 20.40 -4.76
C ILE A 369 -70.68 19.19 -4.59
N LEU A 370 -71.20 17.98 -4.82
CA LEU A 370 -70.38 16.74 -4.77
C LEU A 370 -69.31 16.67 -5.84
N ASP A 371 -69.64 17.11 -7.09
CA ASP A 371 -68.66 17.19 -8.18
C ASP A 371 -67.56 18.23 -7.89
N ALA A 372 -67.85 19.31 -7.17
CA ALA A 372 -66.85 20.32 -6.78
C ALA A 372 -65.85 19.78 -5.74
N GLU A 373 -66.21 18.75 -4.99
CA GLU A 373 -65.37 18.07 -3.99
C GLU A 373 -64.81 16.69 -4.48
N ASP A 374 -64.88 16.43 -5.78
CA ASP A 374 -64.42 15.17 -6.41
C ASP A 374 -65.16 13.90 -5.88
N LEU A 375 -66.40 14.04 -5.41
CA LEU A 375 -67.21 12.94 -4.91
C LEU A 375 -68.32 12.56 -5.90
N LYS A 376 -68.43 11.28 -6.26
CA LYS A 376 -69.37 10.81 -7.25
C LYS A 376 -70.81 10.72 -6.80
N ASP A 377 -71.02 10.44 -5.50
CA ASP A 377 -72.35 10.30 -4.92
C ASP A 377 -72.34 10.49 -3.36
N GLU A 378 -73.52 10.63 -2.74
CA GLU A 378 -73.69 10.74 -1.28
C GLU A 378 -73.19 9.50 -0.56
N ALA A 379 -73.21 8.31 -1.18
CA ALA A 379 -72.74 7.07 -0.59
C ALA A 379 -71.20 7.05 -0.44
N GLN A 380 -70.45 7.75 -1.32
CA GLN A 380 -69.02 7.92 -1.25
C GLN A 380 -68.63 8.88 -0.11
N LEU A 381 -69.39 9.95 0.08
CA LEU A 381 -69.20 10.85 1.22
C LEU A 381 -69.42 10.14 2.56
N ASP A 382 -70.48 9.31 2.66
CA ASP A 382 -70.76 8.50 3.86
C ASP A 382 -69.67 7.47 4.17
N ARG A 383 -69.04 6.93 3.16
CA ARG A 383 -67.89 6.01 3.35
C ARG A 383 -66.65 6.76 3.87
N LEU A 384 -66.36 7.92 3.32
CA LEU A 384 -65.22 8.77 3.70
C LEU A 384 -65.37 9.23 5.15
N ILE A 385 -66.57 9.65 5.60
CA ILE A 385 -66.87 10.01 6.98
C ILE A 385 -66.62 8.81 7.91
N ARG A 386 -67.13 7.62 7.56
CA ARG A 386 -66.94 6.40 8.37
C ARG A 386 -65.50 5.96 8.46
N ASP A 387 -64.70 6.10 7.42
CA ASP A 387 -63.29 5.71 7.37
C ASP A 387 -62.44 6.71 8.18
N LEU A 388 -62.74 8.01 8.12
CA LEU A 388 -62.12 9.01 9.00
C LEU A 388 -62.45 8.78 10.47
N GLU A 389 -63.73 8.48 10.82
CA GLU A 389 -64.10 8.16 12.18
C GLU A 389 -63.40 6.94 12.73
N ARG A 390 -63.26 5.87 11.94
CA ARG A 390 -62.49 4.68 12.33
C ARG A 390 -60.99 4.98 12.49
N SER A 391 -60.42 5.82 11.60
CA SER A 391 -59.02 6.21 11.67
C SER A 391 -58.74 7.06 12.93
N ILE A 392 -59.62 8.00 13.26
CA ILE A 392 -59.50 8.83 14.45
C ILE A 392 -59.65 7.97 15.72
N LYS A 393 -60.61 7.04 15.76
CA LYS A 393 -60.80 6.13 16.89
C LYS A 393 -59.60 5.22 17.13
N ARG A 394 -58.97 4.69 16.02
CA ARG A 394 -57.74 3.91 16.13
C ARG A 394 -56.55 4.72 16.63
N SER A 395 -56.42 5.97 16.18
CA SER A 395 -55.35 6.87 16.62
C SER A 395 -55.49 7.25 18.09
N ARG A 396 -56.73 7.56 18.56
CA ARG A 396 -56.99 7.87 19.96
C ARG A 396 -56.75 6.69 20.89
N ASN A 397 -57.12 5.47 20.49
CA ASN A 397 -56.89 4.26 21.29
C ASN A 397 -55.41 3.92 21.41
N LYS A 398 -54.60 4.23 20.37
CA LYS A 398 -53.16 4.05 20.42
C LYS A 398 -52.41 5.06 21.30
N ASP A 399 -52.95 6.29 21.44
CA ASP A 399 -52.38 7.33 22.31
C ASP A 399 -52.80 7.18 23.77
N LEU A 400 -53.87 6.43 24.09
CA LEU A 400 -54.34 6.18 25.43
C LEU A 400 -53.60 5.04 26.18
N GLY A 401 -52.59 4.44 25.53
CA GLY A 401 -51.64 3.56 26.20
C GLY A 401 -52.26 2.33 26.89
N ASN A 402 -53.27 1.74 26.29
CA ASN A 402 -53.74 0.42 26.71
C ASN A 402 -52.82 -0.65 26.12
N GLU A 403 -51.61 -0.73 26.65
CA GLU A 403 -50.85 -1.99 26.70
C GLU A 403 -51.47 -2.76 27.89
N GLU A 404 -52.37 -3.64 27.56
CA GLU A 404 -52.88 -4.62 28.53
C GLU A 404 -51.69 -5.42 29.04
N ALA A 405 -51.47 -5.35 30.35
CA ALA A 405 -50.55 -6.17 31.10
C ALA A 405 -50.82 -7.64 30.80
N GLU A 406 -49.75 -8.40 30.59
CA GLU A 406 -49.78 -9.86 30.53
C GLU A 406 -50.21 -10.40 31.91
N GLU A 407 -51.49 -10.60 32.11
CA GLU A 407 -52.01 -11.49 33.16
C GLU A 407 -52.01 -12.95 32.62
N ALA A 408 -51.70 -13.87 33.52
CA ALA A 408 -51.61 -15.32 33.27
C ALA A 408 -52.89 -15.87 32.64
N PRO A 409 -52.82 -16.93 31.84
CA PRO A 409 -53.96 -17.40 31.05
C PRO A 409 -54.99 -18.05 31.95
N GLU A 410 -56.06 -17.32 32.24
CA GLU A 410 -57.36 -17.93 32.60
C GLU A 410 -57.90 -18.69 31.37
N GLU A 411 -58.50 -19.86 31.57
CA GLU A 411 -59.12 -20.66 30.53
C GLU A 411 -60.14 -19.83 29.74
N MET A 412 -59.73 -19.36 28.57
CA MET A 412 -60.62 -18.58 27.69
C MET A 412 -61.68 -19.51 27.12
N SER A 413 -62.94 -19.39 27.61
CA SER A 413 -64.09 -20.00 27.00
C SER A 413 -64.56 -19.16 25.81
N PHE A 414 -64.84 -19.82 24.67
CA PHE A 414 -65.28 -19.19 23.43
C PHE A 414 -66.74 -19.54 23.13
N PRO A 415 -67.73 -19.02 23.91
CA PRO A 415 -69.12 -19.47 23.86
C PRO A 415 -69.87 -19.15 22.58
N LEU A 416 -69.40 -18.20 21.79
CA LEU A 416 -70.10 -17.83 20.54
C LEU A 416 -69.70 -18.69 19.33
N LEU A 417 -68.70 -19.59 19.45
CA LEU A 417 -68.28 -20.45 18.34
C LEU A 417 -69.27 -21.58 18.06
N ASP A 418 -70.04 -22.00 19.09
CA ASP A 418 -71.02 -23.11 18.98
C ASP A 418 -72.42 -22.64 18.60
N VAL A 419 -72.68 -21.33 18.49
CA VAL A 419 -73.98 -20.76 18.09
C VAL A 419 -74.04 -20.66 16.57
N PRO A 420 -75.14 -21.16 15.89
CA PRO A 420 -75.32 -21.07 14.45
C PRO A 420 -75.36 -19.62 13.94
N ASP A 421 -74.78 -19.36 12.76
CA ASP A 421 -74.64 -18.04 12.17
C ASP A 421 -76.00 -17.35 11.89
N GLY A 422 -77.09 -18.13 11.81
CA GLY A 422 -78.47 -17.65 11.61
C GLY A 422 -79.17 -17.08 12.81
N GLU A 423 -78.62 -17.27 14.02
CA GLU A 423 -79.19 -16.79 15.29
C GLU A 423 -78.45 -15.60 15.88
N LEU A 424 -77.39 -15.11 15.17
CA LEU A 424 -76.54 -14.00 15.57
C LEU A 424 -76.83 -12.76 14.73
N ASP A 425 -76.90 -11.63 15.38
CA ASP A 425 -76.92 -10.34 14.70
C ASP A 425 -75.57 -9.95 14.11
N GLU A 426 -75.49 -8.88 13.36
CA GLU A 426 -74.25 -8.43 12.67
C GLU A 426 -73.08 -8.14 13.64
N ALA A 427 -73.35 -7.79 14.89
CA ALA A 427 -72.40 -7.58 15.93
C ALA A 427 -71.88 -8.91 16.50
N GLY A 428 -72.80 -9.88 16.71
CA GLY A 428 -72.43 -11.24 17.18
C GLY A 428 -71.62 -12.03 16.13
N LEU A 429 -71.84 -11.83 14.85
CA LEU A 429 -71.05 -12.45 13.78
C LEU A 429 -69.61 -11.87 13.74
N LYS A 430 -69.39 -10.58 14.08
CA LYS A 430 -68.07 -9.99 14.20
C LYS A 430 -67.32 -10.51 15.41
N GLU A 431 -68.00 -10.63 16.53
CA GLU A 431 -67.49 -11.19 17.78
C GLU A 431 -67.11 -12.67 17.61
N LYS A 432 -67.93 -13.49 16.97
CA LYS A 432 -67.63 -14.87 16.62
C LYS A 432 -66.38 -15.00 15.73
N ARG A 433 -66.19 -14.10 14.72
CA ARG A 433 -64.96 -14.06 13.93
C ARG A 433 -63.72 -13.73 14.75
N HIS A 434 -63.83 -12.79 15.71
CA HIS A 434 -62.79 -12.44 16.63
C HIS A 434 -62.42 -13.62 17.56
N GLN A 435 -63.41 -14.30 18.15
CA GLN A 435 -63.19 -15.47 18.97
C GLN A 435 -62.54 -16.64 18.18
N ARG A 436 -62.92 -16.82 16.90
CA ARG A 436 -62.28 -17.80 16.01
C ARG A 436 -60.80 -17.49 15.79
N LEU A 437 -60.44 -16.21 15.59
CA LEU A 437 -59.07 -15.77 15.42
C LEU A 437 -58.25 -15.95 16.71
N MET A 438 -58.82 -15.64 17.86
CA MET A 438 -58.17 -15.81 19.16
C MET A 438 -57.93 -17.31 19.45
N LYS A 439 -58.91 -18.18 19.19
CA LYS A 439 -58.75 -19.65 19.31
C LYS A 439 -57.64 -20.20 18.40
N SER A 440 -57.58 -19.74 17.14
CA SER A 440 -56.52 -20.14 16.21
C SER A 440 -55.14 -19.69 16.67
N ASN A 441 -54.99 -18.51 17.27
CA ASN A 441 -53.73 -18.05 17.84
C ASN A 441 -53.27 -18.82 19.08
N VAL A 442 -54.21 -19.19 19.96
CA VAL A 442 -53.90 -20.04 21.12
C VAL A 442 -53.50 -21.45 20.69
N GLU A 443 -54.22 -22.07 19.75
CA GLU A 443 -53.87 -23.36 19.19
C GLU A 443 -52.52 -23.33 18.44
N ALA A 444 -52.16 -22.25 17.73
CA ALA A 444 -50.87 -22.10 17.07
C ALA A 444 -49.72 -22.00 18.10
N ARG A 445 -49.90 -21.27 19.21
CA ARG A 445 -48.92 -21.21 20.32
C ARG A 445 -48.74 -22.57 21.01
N GLN A 446 -49.84 -23.34 21.20
CA GLN A 446 -49.76 -24.67 21.77
C GLN A 446 -49.01 -25.65 20.84
N ARG A 447 -49.32 -25.65 19.52
CA ARG A 447 -48.60 -26.48 18.54
C ARG A 447 -47.10 -26.12 18.52
N ALA A 448 -46.72 -24.82 18.51
CA ALA A 448 -45.32 -24.41 18.52
C ALA A 448 -44.59 -24.85 19.81
N LYS A 449 -45.31 -24.88 20.97
CA LYS A 449 -44.74 -25.40 22.22
C LYS A 449 -44.55 -26.91 22.17
N GLU A 450 -45.55 -27.66 21.71
CA GLU A 450 -45.47 -29.11 21.53
C GLU A 450 -44.41 -29.51 20.51
N GLU A 451 -44.23 -28.73 19.44
CA GLU A 451 -43.19 -28.97 18.40
C GLU A 451 -41.80 -28.77 19.02
N LYS A 452 -41.60 -27.72 19.81
CA LYS A 452 -40.34 -27.46 20.51
C LYS A 452 -40.01 -28.55 21.54
N GLU A 453 -41.03 -29.03 22.30
CA GLU A 453 -40.85 -30.14 23.23
C GLU A 453 -40.53 -31.49 22.49
N ARG A 454 -41.17 -31.73 21.37
CA ARG A 454 -40.84 -32.90 20.50
C ARG A 454 -39.43 -32.80 19.93
N GLU A 455 -39.03 -31.63 19.49
CA GLU A 455 -37.67 -31.41 18.96
C GLU A 455 -36.62 -31.63 20.04
N GLN A 456 -36.87 -31.11 21.24
CA GLN A 456 -35.98 -31.31 22.38
C GLN A 456 -35.90 -32.82 22.77
N ALA A 457 -37.01 -33.51 22.84
CA ALA A 457 -37.03 -34.93 23.11
C ALA A 457 -36.34 -35.77 22.02
N ARG A 458 -36.44 -35.36 20.75
CA ARG A 458 -35.71 -35.97 19.65
C ARG A 458 -34.20 -35.77 19.77
N ARG A 459 -33.74 -34.59 20.15
CA ARG A 459 -32.31 -34.32 20.39
C ARG A 459 -31.77 -35.16 21.55
N GLU A 460 -32.48 -35.26 22.65
CA GLU A 460 -32.08 -36.07 23.80
C GLU A 460 -31.99 -37.57 23.43
N GLU A 461 -32.91 -38.07 22.58
CA GLU A 461 -32.88 -39.42 22.07
C GLU A 461 -31.71 -39.65 21.10
N GLU A 462 -31.41 -38.70 20.19
CA GLU A 462 -30.27 -38.76 19.28
C GLU A 462 -28.94 -38.77 20.05
N GLU A 463 -28.80 -37.94 21.07
CA GLU A 463 -27.61 -37.89 21.95
C GLU A 463 -27.45 -39.22 22.74
N ARG A 464 -28.56 -39.81 23.19
CA ARG A 464 -28.53 -41.09 23.87
C ARG A 464 -28.07 -42.22 22.95
N LEU A 465 -28.60 -42.26 21.72
CA LEU A 465 -28.24 -43.27 20.73
C LEU A 465 -26.78 -43.10 20.26
N ASP A 466 -26.30 -41.87 20.13
CA ASP A 466 -24.91 -41.60 19.78
C ASP A 466 -23.93 -42.06 20.89
N ARG A 467 -24.29 -41.80 22.15
CA ARG A 467 -23.54 -42.29 23.30
C ARG A 467 -23.50 -43.80 23.36
N GLU A 468 -24.61 -44.48 23.11
CA GLU A 468 -24.70 -45.93 23.05
C GLU A 468 -23.87 -46.52 21.91
N LYS A 469 -23.88 -45.91 20.71
CA LYS A 469 -23.03 -46.31 19.59
C LYS A 469 -21.54 -46.17 19.92
N ARG A 470 -21.17 -45.06 20.58
CA ARG A 470 -19.78 -44.77 20.99
C ARG A 470 -19.29 -45.83 22.01
N GLU A 471 -20.13 -46.22 22.98
CA GLU A 471 -19.77 -47.21 23.99
C GLU A 471 -19.68 -48.63 23.40
N ASN A 472 -20.53 -48.98 22.43
CA ASN A 472 -20.58 -50.34 21.84
C ASN A 472 -19.58 -50.56 20.71
N ASN A 473 -19.25 -49.53 19.90
CA ASN A 473 -18.32 -49.65 18.77
C ASN A 473 -17.55 -48.34 18.54
N PHE A 474 -16.54 -48.12 19.37
CA PHE A 474 -15.76 -46.89 19.40
C PHE A 474 -15.00 -46.63 18.07
N GLU A 475 -14.34 -47.64 17.51
CA GLU A 475 -13.61 -47.51 16.23
C GLU A 475 -14.53 -47.19 15.06
N GLY A 476 -15.69 -47.85 14.98
CA GLY A 476 -16.70 -47.59 13.97
C GLY A 476 -17.30 -46.18 14.08
N TRP A 477 -17.52 -45.71 15.29
CA TRP A 477 -18.02 -44.36 15.56
C TRP A 477 -17.02 -43.30 15.13
N ILE A 478 -15.70 -43.44 15.43
CA ILE A 478 -14.66 -42.54 14.95
C ILE A 478 -14.61 -42.52 13.42
N ALA A 479 -14.67 -43.69 12.76
CA ALA A 479 -14.66 -43.76 11.31
C ALA A 479 -15.89 -43.05 10.69
N GLU A 480 -17.07 -43.17 11.31
CA GLU A 480 -18.30 -42.47 10.90
C GLU A 480 -18.12 -40.95 11.03
N ARG A 481 -17.55 -40.45 12.15
CA ARG A 481 -17.26 -39.01 12.38
C ARG A 481 -16.22 -38.48 11.40
N ARG A 482 -15.17 -39.22 11.10
CA ARG A 482 -14.17 -38.84 10.07
C ARG A 482 -14.82 -38.73 8.68
N THR A 483 -15.73 -39.66 8.33
CA THR A 483 -16.45 -39.61 7.05
C THR A 483 -17.43 -38.45 7.01
N GLN A 484 -18.15 -38.17 8.08
CA GLN A 484 -19.06 -37.04 8.22
C GLN A 484 -18.28 -35.70 8.05
N ARG A 485 -17.11 -35.57 8.67
CA ARG A 485 -16.23 -34.44 8.49
C ARG A 485 -15.81 -34.24 7.03
N GLN A 486 -15.42 -35.34 6.34
CA GLN A 486 -15.04 -35.26 4.93
C GLN A 486 -16.19 -34.78 4.04
N ASN A 487 -17.40 -35.25 4.28
CA ASN A 487 -18.60 -34.86 3.54
C ASN A 487 -18.93 -33.36 3.79
N LEU A 488 -18.84 -32.90 5.03
CA LEU A 488 -19.04 -31.46 5.36
C LEU A 488 -18.00 -30.59 4.69
N LEU A 489 -16.72 -30.97 4.71
CA LEU A 489 -15.65 -30.24 4.03
C LEU A 489 -15.85 -30.19 2.51
N GLN A 490 -16.36 -31.24 1.90
CA GLN A 490 -16.68 -31.27 0.48
C GLN A 490 -17.83 -30.29 0.16
N ARG A 491 -18.92 -30.33 0.95
CA ARG A 491 -20.07 -29.43 0.78
C ARG A 491 -19.65 -27.94 0.95
N ILE A 492 -18.80 -27.63 1.93
CA ILE A 492 -18.25 -26.27 2.11
C ILE A 492 -17.44 -25.85 0.89
N LYS A 493 -16.54 -26.71 0.38
CA LYS A 493 -15.74 -26.41 -0.83
C LYS A 493 -16.61 -26.22 -2.07
N GLU A 494 -17.66 -27.00 -2.25
CA GLU A 494 -18.60 -26.86 -3.37
C GLU A 494 -19.38 -25.54 -3.27
N ARG A 495 -19.84 -25.17 -2.07
CA ARG A 495 -20.49 -23.89 -1.81
C ARG A 495 -19.56 -22.70 -2.09
N ASP A 496 -18.33 -22.74 -1.60
CA ASP A 496 -17.35 -21.66 -1.80
C ASP A 496 -16.97 -21.55 -3.28
N ARG A 497 -16.89 -22.66 -4.00
CA ARG A 497 -16.69 -22.67 -5.45
C ARG A 497 -17.87 -22.02 -6.18
N MET A 498 -19.11 -22.34 -5.81
CA MET A 498 -20.29 -21.70 -6.37
C MET A 498 -20.33 -20.20 -6.07
N LYS A 499 -20.02 -19.76 -4.84
CA LYS A 499 -19.92 -18.35 -4.48
C LYS A 499 -18.82 -17.63 -5.30
N ALA A 500 -17.66 -18.26 -5.49
CA ALA A 500 -16.57 -17.74 -6.32
C ALA A 500 -16.94 -17.63 -7.81
N ASP A 501 -17.64 -18.65 -8.34
CA ASP A 501 -18.11 -18.64 -9.73
C ASP A 501 -19.20 -17.58 -9.97
N LEU A 502 -20.06 -17.30 -9.00
CA LEU A 502 -21.04 -16.23 -9.03
C LEU A 502 -20.37 -14.83 -8.96
N GLY A 503 -19.30 -14.70 -8.21
CA GLY A 503 -18.50 -13.46 -8.13
C GLY A 503 -17.65 -13.20 -9.37
N ASN A 504 -17.37 -14.21 -10.18
CA ASN A 504 -16.55 -14.07 -11.36
C ASN A 504 -17.39 -13.62 -12.57
N ARG A 505 -17.24 -12.35 -12.98
CA ARG A 505 -17.95 -11.76 -14.15
C ARG A 505 -17.79 -12.52 -15.46
N LYS A 506 -16.76 -13.37 -15.59
CA LYS A 506 -16.48 -14.21 -16.77
C LYS A 506 -17.12 -15.58 -16.68
N SER A 507 -17.68 -16.00 -15.54
CA SER A 507 -18.35 -17.27 -15.41
C SER A 507 -19.67 -17.30 -16.18
N LEU A 508 -20.06 -18.48 -16.69
CA LEU A 508 -21.30 -18.66 -17.41
C LEU A 508 -22.53 -18.29 -16.56
N ALA A 509 -22.51 -18.66 -15.28
CA ALA A 509 -23.57 -18.36 -14.31
C ALA A 509 -23.74 -16.85 -14.11
N SER A 510 -22.63 -16.11 -13.94
CA SER A 510 -22.65 -14.64 -13.81
C SER A 510 -23.12 -13.96 -15.10
N GLN A 511 -22.73 -14.48 -16.26
CA GLN A 511 -23.20 -13.95 -17.56
C GLN A 511 -24.70 -14.19 -17.78
N ILE A 512 -25.22 -15.36 -17.40
CA ILE A 512 -26.66 -15.66 -17.46
C ILE A 512 -27.43 -14.72 -16.53
N ARG A 513 -26.97 -14.56 -15.25
CA ARG A 513 -27.57 -13.63 -14.29
C ARG A 513 -27.60 -12.19 -14.80
N MET A 514 -26.48 -11.71 -15.34
CA MET A 514 -26.39 -10.37 -15.93
C MET A 514 -27.31 -10.19 -17.15
N LYS A 515 -27.45 -11.23 -17.98
CA LYS A 515 -28.36 -11.22 -19.12
C LYS A 515 -29.82 -11.20 -18.69
N THR A 516 -30.19 -11.92 -17.64
CA THR A 516 -31.53 -11.93 -17.05
C THR A 516 -31.88 -10.57 -16.44
N LEU A 517 -30.96 -9.97 -15.68
CA LEU A 517 -31.10 -8.61 -15.13
C LEU A 517 -31.21 -7.56 -16.23
N ALA A 518 -30.40 -7.66 -17.29
CA ALA A 518 -30.47 -6.75 -18.44
C ALA A 518 -31.81 -6.88 -19.22
N ASN A 519 -32.33 -8.08 -19.35
CA ASN A 519 -33.66 -8.31 -19.99
C ASN A 519 -34.80 -7.74 -19.13
N LEU A 520 -34.73 -7.89 -17.79
CA LEU A 520 -35.70 -7.27 -16.86
C LEU A 520 -35.64 -5.75 -16.88
N ALA A 521 -34.40 -5.17 -16.97
CA ALA A 521 -34.22 -3.71 -17.08
C ALA A 521 -34.59 -3.17 -18.46
N ALA A 522 -34.59 -3.98 -19.51
CA ALA A 522 -34.95 -3.59 -20.89
C ALA A 522 -36.46 -3.59 -21.14
N ASP A 523 -37.28 -4.19 -20.28
CA ASP A 523 -38.73 -4.12 -20.30
C ASP A 523 -39.28 -2.81 -19.69
N GLY A 524 -38.73 -1.68 -20.12
CA GLY A 524 -39.28 -0.36 -19.93
C GLY A 524 -40.52 -0.20 -20.83
N PRO A 525 -41.46 0.72 -20.54
CA PRO A 525 -42.79 0.77 -21.07
C PRO A 525 -42.80 0.90 -22.61
N LYS A 526 -43.09 -0.18 -23.31
CA LYS A 526 -43.41 -0.17 -24.73
C LYS A 526 -44.70 0.61 -24.94
N LYS A 527 -44.63 1.65 -25.75
CA LYS A 527 -45.77 2.45 -26.20
C LYS A 527 -46.96 1.55 -26.58
N ARG A 528 -48.06 1.69 -25.84
CA ARG A 528 -49.36 1.04 -26.08
C ARG A 528 -49.79 1.26 -27.52
N ARG A 529 -49.90 0.18 -28.27
CA ARG A 529 -50.84 0.11 -29.41
C ARG A 529 -52.21 -0.26 -28.84
N ARG A 530 -53.18 0.58 -29.18
CA ARG A 530 -54.60 0.52 -28.84
C ARG A 530 -55.22 -0.84 -29.20
N GLY A 531 -55.88 -1.50 -28.24
CA GLY A 531 -56.87 -2.55 -28.50
C GLY A 531 -56.77 -3.70 -27.53
N GLY A 532 -57.76 -3.87 -26.63
CA GLY A 532 -58.10 -5.12 -25.92
C GLY A 532 -57.78 -5.12 -24.43
N ASP A 533 -58.82 -5.08 -23.67
CA ASP A 533 -58.98 -5.45 -22.27
C ASP A 533 -58.24 -6.75 -21.95
N ASP A 534 -57.43 -6.69 -20.94
CA ASP A 534 -57.19 -7.65 -19.83
C ASP A 534 -55.84 -7.38 -19.24
N ASP A 535 -55.86 -6.69 -18.11
CA ASP A 535 -54.68 -6.44 -17.28
C ASP A 535 -54.62 -7.58 -16.25
N ASP A 536 -54.22 -8.79 -16.72
CA ASP A 536 -54.15 -10.03 -15.93
C ASP A 536 -52.73 -10.36 -15.49
N PHE A 537 -51.80 -9.37 -15.43
CA PHE A 537 -50.47 -9.56 -14.92
C PHE A 537 -50.52 -9.61 -13.40
N GLY A 538 -50.18 -10.78 -12.84
CA GLY A 538 -50.16 -11.04 -11.40
C GLY A 538 -51.25 -11.99 -10.88
N ALA A 539 -52.12 -12.49 -11.77
CA ALA A 539 -53.18 -13.46 -11.44
C ALA A 539 -52.71 -14.92 -11.45
N ASN A 540 -51.58 -15.24 -12.11
CA ASN A 540 -51.05 -16.59 -12.19
C ASN A 540 -49.75 -16.73 -11.39
N ASP A 541 -49.58 -17.83 -10.70
CA ASP A 541 -48.40 -18.20 -9.89
C ASP A 541 -47.09 -18.32 -10.76
N GLU A 542 -47.25 -18.45 -12.08
CA GLU A 542 -46.14 -18.49 -13.03
C GLU A 542 -45.53 -17.08 -13.26
N ASP A 543 -46.31 -16.00 -13.18
CA ASP A 543 -45.81 -14.63 -13.30
C ASP A 543 -44.93 -14.22 -12.12
N TRP A 544 -45.20 -14.80 -10.97
CA TRP A 544 -44.37 -14.64 -9.75
C TRP A 544 -43.16 -15.59 -9.74
N GLY A 545 -43.11 -16.60 -10.58
CA GLY A 545 -41.97 -17.51 -10.72
C GLY A 545 -40.67 -16.81 -11.13
N VAL A 546 -40.77 -15.78 -11.98
CA VAL A 546 -39.60 -14.97 -12.43
C VAL A 546 -39.05 -14.12 -11.28
N TYR A 547 -39.92 -13.53 -10.46
CA TYR A 547 -39.51 -12.80 -9.27
C TYR A 547 -38.94 -13.71 -8.19
N ARG A 548 -39.48 -14.92 -8.05
CA ARG A 548 -38.95 -15.95 -7.14
C ARG A 548 -37.57 -16.40 -7.58
N THR A 549 -37.30 -16.57 -8.88
CA THR A 549 -35.99 -16.96 -9.43
C THR A 549 -34.91 -15.86 -9.27
N VAL A 550 -35.32 -14.58 -9.25
CA VAL A 550 -34.41 -13.44 -9.00
C VAL A 550 -34.24 -13.20 -7.50
N ALA A 551 -35.29 -13.37 -6.69
CA ALA A 551 -35.26 -13.22 -5.24
C ALA A 551 -34.54 -14.41 -4.54
N THR A 552 -34.63 -15.63 -5.07
CA THR A 552 -33.87 -16.79 -4.56
C THR A 552 -32.36 -16.68 -4.76
N GLY A 553 -31.86 -15.66 -5.45
CA GLY A 553 -30.44 -15.35 -5.53
C GLY A 553 -29.89 -14.53 -4.36
N GLU A 554 -30.73 -13.92 -3.52
CA GLU A 554 -30.27 -13.07 -2.40
C GLU A 554 -31.02 -13.27 -1.07
N GLN A 555 -32.18 -13.89 -1.05
CA GLN A 555 -33.01 -14.00 0.18
C GLN A 555 -33.39 -15.43 0.62
N SER A 556 -33.20 -16.45 -0.20
CA SER A 556 -33.45 -17.84 0.22
C SER A 556 -32.21 -18.56 0.78
N ASP A 557 -31.04 -17.93 0.70
CA ASP A 557 -29.82 -18.47 1.32
C ASP A 557 -29.72 -18.14 2.83
N ASP A 558 -30.53 -17.23 3.36
CA ASP A 558 -30.45 -16.79 4.76
C ASP A 558 -31.45 -17.53 5.70
N GLU A 559 -32.47 -18.21 5.20
CA GLU A 559 -33.46 -18.93 6.05
C GLU A 559 -33.30 -20.47 6.08
N GLU A 560 -32.48 -21.07 5.20
CA GLU A 560 -32.04 -22.48 5.25
C GLU A 560 -30.53 -22.60 5.08
N GLU A 561 -29.72 -21.66 5.51
CA GLU A 561 -28.27 -21.92 5.68
C GLU A 561 -28.16 -22.94 6.82
N GLU A 562 -28.19 -24.22 6.45
CA GLU A 562 -27.59 -25.25 7.33
C GLU A 562 -26.24 -24.66 7.75
N ASP A 563 -26.06 -24.41 9.03
CA ASP A 563 -24.81 -23.92 9.58
C ASP A 563 -23.74 -25.01 9.43
N LEU A 564 -23.31 -25.20 8.16
CA LEU A 564 -22.27 -26.17 7.80
C LEU A 564 -20.98 -25.92 8.57
N GLY A 565 -20.71 -24.65 8.93
CA GLY A 565 -19.57 -24.26 9.77
C GLY A 565 -19.73 -24.78 11.19
N GLY A 566 -20.86 -24.50 11.84
CA GLY A 566 -21.16 -24.97 13.18
C GLY A 566 -21.26 -26.49 13.30
N MET A 567 -21.82 -27.15 12.25
CA MET A 567 -21.84 -28.62 12.20
C MET A 567 -20.44 -29.22 12.10
N LEU A 568 -19.54 -28.59 11.28
CA LEU A 568 -18.16 -29.04 11.17
C LEU A 568 -17.39 -28.83 12.48
N ASP A 569 -17.54 -27.67 13.11
CA ASP A 569 -16.90 -27.35 14.38
C ASP A 569 -17.30 -28.33 15.51
N ASN A 570 -18.57 -28.76 15.53
CA ASN A 570 -19.02 -29.74 16.50
C ASN A 570 -18.39 -31.13 16.24
N VAL A 571 -18.35 -31.58 14.99
CA VAL A 571 -17.72 -32.86 14.62
C VAL A 571 -16.21 -32.83 14.88
N GLU A 572 -15.54 -31.69 14.63
CA GLU A 572 -14.11 -31.52 14.90
C GLU A 572 -13.82 -31.49 16.41
N LYS A 573 -14.69 -30.91 17.25
CA LYS A 573 -14.59 -30.96 18.73
C LYS A 573 -14.71 -32.38 19.24
N GLU A 574 -15.67 -33.14 18.73
CA GLU A 574 -15.82 -34.55 19.08
C GLU A 574 -14.60 -35.40 18.67
N LEU A 575 -14.04 -35.16 17.48
CA LEU A 575 -12.83 -35.83 17.04
C LEU A 575 -11.59 -35.43 17.89
N LEU A 576 -11.48 -34.18 18.30
CA LEU A 576 -10.39 -33.74 19.18
C LEU A 576 -10.47 -34.40 20.58
N GLU A 577 -11.70 -34.67 21.07
CA GLU A 577 -11.93 -35.25 22.39
C GLU A 577 -11.67 -36.76 22.41
N TYR A 578 -12.08 -37.46 21.32
CA TYR A 578 -12.14 -38.94 21.32
C TYR A 578 -11.14 -39.61 20.37
N ASP A 579 -10.60 -38.93 19.37
CA ASP A 579 -9.68 -39.49 18.37
C ASP A 579 -8.23 -39.10 18.63
N PRO A 580 -7.37 -40.06 19.12
CA PRO A 580 -5.97 -39.74 19.42
C PRO A 580 -5.12 -39.39 18.19
N GLU A 581 -5.56 -39.75 16.98
CA GLU A 581 -4.86 -39.37 15.74
C GLU A 581 -5.27 -37.98 15.21
N PHE A 582 -6.38 -37.43 15.70
CA PHE A 582 -6.87 -36.12 15.29
C PHE A 582 -6.39 -35.06 16.25
N THR A 583 -5.56 -34.14 15.76
CA THR A 583 -4.97 -33.02 16.55
C THR A 583 -5.55 -31.67 16.11
N GLU A 584 -5.37 -30.62 16.91
CA GLU A 584 -5.78 -29.25 16.58
C GLU A 584 -5.30 -28.81 15.18
N ASN A 585 -4.14 -29.27 14.73
CA ASN A 585 -3.61 -28.97 13.39
C ASN A 585 -4.45 -29.57 12.24
N HIS A 586 -5.32 -30.53 12.52
CA HIS A 586 -6.19 -31.15 11.52
C HIS A 586 -7.52 -30.42 11.38
N THR A 587 -7.88 -29.50 12.25
CA THR A 587 -9.12 -28.71 12.16
C THR A 587 -9.11 -27.79 10.94
N LEU A 588 -10.31 -27.51 10.38
CA LEU A 588 -10.43 -26.56 9.27
C LEU A 588 -9.94 -25.16 9.67
N ALA A 589 -10.24 -24.74 10.89
CA ALA A 589 -9.77 -23.45 11.43
C ALA A 589 -8.23 -23.37 11.43
N ALA A 590 -7.55 -24.41 11.88
CA ALA A 590 -6.08 -24.45 11.87
C ALA A 590 -5.49 -24.55 10.46
N GLN A 591 -6.16 -25.26 9.53
CA GLN A 591 -5.73 -25.38 8.13
C GLN A 591 -6.02 -24.12 7.33
N SER A 592 -7.06 -23.37 7.66
CA SER A 592 -7.41 -22.09 7.04
C SER A 592 -6.78 -20.88 7.74
N ASP A 593 -6.08 -21.10 8.86
CA ASP A 593 -5.34 -20.06 9.56
C ASP A 593 -4.20 -19.55 8.68
N TRP A 594 -4.47 -18.44 7.98
CA TRP A 594 -3.51 -17.81 7.08
C TRP A 594 -2.24 -17.33 7.83
N THR A 595 -2.31 -17.14 9.17
CA THR A 595 -1.17 -16.73 9.99
C THR A 595 -0.10 -17.82 10.07
N LYS A 596 -0.48 -19.09 9.84
CA LYS A 596 0.42 -20.24 9.73
C LYS A 596 0.88 -20.52 8.29
N SER A 597 0.56 -19.64 7.34
CA SER A 597 0.97 -19.78 5.95
C SER A 597 2.38 -19.21 5.71
N LEU A 598 3.09 -19.76 4.71
CA LEU A 598 4.38 -19.21 4.26
C LEU A 598 4.26 -17.74 3.83
N ILE A 599 3.11 -17.36 3.29
CA ILE A 599 2.82 -15.98 2.88
C ILE A 599 2.77 -15.06 4.09
N HIS A 600 2.18 -15.50 5.21
CA HIS A 600 2.18 -14.72 6.44
C HIS A 600 3.59 -14.51 6.96
N VAL A 601 4.39 -15.58 7.04
CA VAL A 601 5.79 -15.49 7.49
C VAL A 601 6.59 -14.55 6.60
N PHE A 602 6.36 -14.59 5.28
CA PHE A 602 6.99 -13.66 4.34
C PHE A 602 6.57 -12.20 4.56
N LEU A 603 5.30 -11.94 4.90
CA LEU A 603 4.75 -10.59 5.07
C LEU A 603 4.97 -10.03 6.48
N ARG A 604 4.85 -10.85 7.52
CA ARG A 604 4.76 -10.42 8.93
C ARG A 604 5.75 -11.14 9.85
N GLY A 605 6.57 -12.03 9.30
CA GLY A 605 7.48 -12.86 10.08
C GLY A 605 6.79 -14.02 10.80
N PRO A 606 7.54 -14.79 11.60
CA PRO A 606 7.05 -15.99 12.29
C PRO A 606 6.26 -15.70 13.58
N TRP A 607 6.13 -14.43 13.95
CA TRP A 607 5.50 -14.01 15.19
C TRP A 607 4.01 -13.75 15.01
N PRO A 608 3.19 -13.92 16.07
CA PRO A 608 1.79 -13.49 16.03
C PRO A 608 1.69 -12.00 15.68
N PHE A 609 0.77 -11.64 14.81
CA PHE A 609 0.51 -10.28 14.39
C PHE A 609 -0.80 -9.78 15.01
N ASP A 610 -0.74 -8.66 15.73
CA ASP A 610 -1.90 -7.98 16.27
C ASP A 610 -2.35 -6.87 15.28
N PRO A 611 -3.48 -7.05 14.58
CA PRO A 611 -3.97 -6.06 13.61
C PRO A 611 -4.44 -4.75 14.28
N GLU A 612 -4.75 -4.74 15.57
CA GLU A 612 -5.15 -3.54 16.31
C GLU A 612 -3.94 -2.74 16.81
N SER A 613 -2.77 -3.35 16.85
CA SER A 613 -1.53 -2.69 17.26
C SER A 613 -1.04 -1.73 16.18
N GLN A 614 -1.13 -0.43 16.45
CA GLN A 614 -0.60 0.61 15.55
C GLN A 614 0.92 0.45 15.34
N ARG A 615 1.63 -0.03 16.35
CA ARG A 615 3.06 -0.29 16.27
C ARG A 615 3.37 -1.35 15.24
N GLU A 616 2.69 -2.50 15.28
CA GLU A 616 2.90 -3.61 14.36
C GLU A 616 2.39 -3.29 12.96
N ALA A 617 1.32 -2.50 12.84
CA ALA A 617 0.83 -2.02 11.55
C ALA A 617 1.87 -1.14 10.82
N HIS A 618 2.78 -0.45 11.56
CA HIS A 618 3.86 0.36 11.00
C HIS A 618 5.20 -0.39 10.91
N GLN A 619 5.19 -1.70 10.92
CA GLN A 619 6.37 -2.54 10.70
C GLN A 619 6.37 -3.12 9.29
N ILE A 620 7.56 -3.16 8.68
CA ILE A 620 7.81 -3.91 7.45
C ILE A 620 8.88 -4.97 7.71
N HIS A 621 8.74 -6.09 7.03
CA HIS A 621 9.68 -7.21 7.10
C HIS A 621 10.49 -7.28 5.81
N LEU A 622 11.80 -7.10 5.95
CA LEU A 622 12.76 -7.25 4.85
C LEU A 622 13.37 -8.65 4.89
N ASN A 623 13.20 -9.38 3.82
CA ASN A 623 13.77 -10.72 3.67
C ASN A 623 14.43 -10.89 2.29
N VAL A 624 13.77 -11.47 1.30
CA VAL A 624 14.31 -11.69 -0.06
C VAL A 624 14.77 -10.39 -0.73
N GLU A 625 14.09 -9.28 -0.47
CA GLU A 625 14.40 -7.98 -1.04
C GLU A 625 15.84 -7.53 -0.74
N ARG A 626 16.39 -7.96 0.40
CA ARG A 626 17.76 -7.62 0.84
C ARG A 626 18.84 -8.10 -0.13
N ILE A 627 18.64 -9.24 -0.78
CA ILE A 627 19.57 -9.78 -1.79
C ILE A 627 19.10 -9.45 -3.22
N ARG A 628 17.80 -9.34 -3.45
CA ARG A 628 17.21 -9.13 -4.78
C ARG A 628 17.51 -7.75 -5.34
N VAL A 629 17.47 -6.72 -4.51
CA VAL A 629 17.66 -5.33 -4.95
C VAL A 629 19.09 -5.08 -5.44
N PRO A 630 20.16 -5.45 -4.71
CA PRO A 630 21.52 -5.26 -5.20
C PRO A 630 21.91 -6.22 -6.35
N GLU A 631 21.25 -7.38 -6.45
CA GLU A 631 21.53 -8.36 -7.52
C GLU A 631 21.25 -7.81 -8.92
N VAL A 632 20.41 -6.79 -9.05
CA VAL A 632 20.06 -6.18 -10.34
C VAL A 632 21.29 -5.64 -11.08
N VAL A 633 22.35 -5.22 -10.40
CA VAL A 633 23.60 -4.80 -11.03
C VAL A 633 24.24 -5.97 -11.82
N PHE A 634 24.10 -7.19 -11.31
CA PHE A 634 24.62 -8.41 -11.95
C PHE A 634 23.63 -9.03 -12.94
N LYS A 635 22.33 -8.98 -12.61
CA LYS A 635 21.23 -9.54 -13.43
C LYS A 635 20.13 -8.49 -13.62
N PRO A 636 20.28 -7.52 -14.56
CA PRO A 636 19.32 -6.43 -14.76
C PRO A 636 17.91 -6.88 -15.13
N SER A 637 17.78 -8.05 -15.75
CA SER A 637 16.50 -8.68 -16.09
C SER A 637 15.56 -8.90 -14.89
N ILE A 638 16.10 -9.01 -13.67
CA ILE A 638 15.31 -9.12 -12.42
C ILE A 638 14.41 -7.90 -12.21
N ALA A 639 14.87 -6.72 -12.64
CA ALA A 639 14.09 -5.48 -12.58
C ALA A 639 13.40 -5.13 -13.92
N GLY A 640 13.45 -6.03 -14.90
CA GLY A 640 12.84 -5.83 -16.22
C GLY A 640 13.66 -4.91 -17.15
N ILE A 641 14.97 -4.79 -16.92
CA ILE A 641 15.87 -4.00 -17.76
C ILE A 641 16.52 -4.92 -18.81
N ASP A 642 16.39 -4.55 -20.05
CA ASP A 642 16.98 -5.25 -21.21
C ASP A 642 18.41 -4.73 -21.46
N GLN A 643 19.32 -5.04 -20.53
CA GLN A 643 20.75 -4.76 -20.61
C GLN A 643 21.54 -5.94 -20.07
N ALA A 644 22.79 -6.06 -20.53
CA ALA A 644 23.74 -7.03 -19.97
C ALA A 644 24.11 -6.68 -18.53
N GLY A 645 24.42 -7.68 -17.72
CA GLY A 645 24.89 -7.50 -16.35
C GLY A 645 26.30 -6.88 -16.29
N LEU A 646 26.65 -6.37 -15.12
CA LEU A 646 27.95 -5.70 -14.92
C LEU A 646 29.15 -6.55 -15.36
N VAL A 647 29.13 -7.83 -15.01
CA VAL A 647 30.23 -8.77 -15.32
C VAL A 647 30.26 -9.09 -16.81
N GLU A 648 29.10 -9.25 -17.44
CA GLU A 648 28.97 -9.46 -18.87
C GLU A 648 29.52 -8.26 -19.67
N ILE A 649 29.18 -7.02 -19.23
CA ILE A 649 29.71 -5.79 -19.82
C ILE A 649 31.25 -5.73 -19.69
N ALA A 650 31.77 -6.05 -18.49
CA ALA A 650 33.23 -6.06 -18.29
C ALA A 650 33.93 -7.09 -19.15
N ALA A 651 33.32 -8.28 -19.29
CA ALA A 651 33.85 -9.35 -20.16
C ALA A 651 33.78 -8.96 -21.66
N ASP A 652 32.69 -8.36 -22.11
CA ASP A 652 32.56 -7.84 -23.48
C ASP A 652 33.66 -6.82 -23.80
N ILE A 653 33.88 -5.85 -22.90
CA ILE A 653 34.93 -4.85 -23.09
C ILE A 653 36.28 -5.53 -23.25
N VAL A 654 36.67 -6.38 -22.31
CA VAL A 654 38.04 -6.97 -22.36
C VAL A 654 38.19 -7.93 -23.51
N ASN A 655 37.23 -8.80 -23.77
CA ASN A 655 37.39 -9.89 -24.73
C ASN A 655 37.08 -9.46 -26.20
N GLN A 656 36.18 -8.50 -26.40
CA GLN A 656 35.69 -8.13 -27.73
C GLN A 656 36.29 -6.81 -28.26
N ARG A 657 36.56 -5.84 -27.35
CA ARG A 657 37.00 -4.50 -27.79
C ARG A 657 38.53 -4.35 -27.83
N PHE A 658 39.25 -5.26 -27.18
CA PHE A 658 40.71 -5.32 -27.20
C PHE A 658 41.19 -6.61 -27.84
N SER A 659 41.85 -6.50 -28.97
CA SER A 659 42.38 -7.64 -29.69
C SER A 659 43.77 -8.07 -29.22
N SER A 660 44.51 -7.20 -28.55
CA SER A 660 45.86 -7.47 -28.03
C SER A 660 45.79 -8.18 -26.67
N ALA A 661 46.38 -9.38 -26.60
CA ALA A 661 46.49 -10.12 -25.34
C ALA A 661 47.28 -9.35 -24.24
N GLU A 662 48.22 -8.48 -24.68
CA GLU A 662 48.97 -7.63 -23.76
C GLU A 662 48.06 -6.56 -23.12
N GLU A 663 47.23 -5.89 -23.93
CA GLU A 663 46.26 -4.89 -23.44
C GLU A 663 45.23 -5.53 -22.54
N GLN A 664 44.68 -6.69 -22.93
CA GLN A 664 43.77 -7.46 -22.06
C GLN A 664 44.43 -7.80 -20.73
N SER A 665 45.68 -8.28 -20.73
CA SER A 665 46.40 -8.61 -19.51
C SER A 665 46.63 -7.37 -18.62
N ARG A 666 46.93 -6.20 -19.20
CA ARG A 666 47.10 -4.93 -18.49
C ARG A 666 45.81 -4.51 -17.82
N LEU A 667 44.66 -4.62 -18.52
CA LEU A 667 43.33 -4.30 -17.98
C LEU A 667 42.92 -5.23 -16.86
N LEU A 668 43.21 -6.52 -16.97
CA LEU A 668 42.80 -7.51 -15.95
C LEU A 668 43.66 -7.48 -14.70
N ARG A 669 44.91 -7.01 -14.77
CA ARG A 669 45.78 -6.91 -13.59
C ARG A 669 45.29 -5.96 -12.52
N ASP A 670 44.52 -4.95 -12.90
CA ASP A 670 44.01 -3.94 -11.97
C ASP A 670 42.54 -3.57 -12.28
N VAL A 671 41.61 -4.41 -11.85
CA VAL A 671 40.21 -4.12 -11.90
C VAL A 671 39.83 -3.35 -10.61
N PHE A 672 39.52 -2.08 -10.79
CA PHE A 672 39.28 -1.14 -9.69
C PHE A 672 37.81 -0.84 -9.51
N LEU A 673 37.27 -1.17 -8.33
CA LEU A 673 35.88 -0.98 -7.95
C LEU A 673 35.72 0.33 -7.15
N THR A 674 34.84 1.23 -7.60
CA THR A 674 34.55 2.50 -6.94
C THR A 674 33.07 2.86 -7.03
N GLY A 675 32.63 3.94 -6.36
CA GLY A 675 31.23 4.35 -6.26
C GLY A 675 30.51 3.69 -5.09
N GLY A 676 29.41 4.32 -4.62
CA GLY A 676 28.71 3.94 -3.40
C GLY A 676 28.21 2.49 -3.35
N ASN A 677 27.76 1.95 -4.48
CA ASN A 677 27.27 0.56 -4.54
C ASN A 677 28.39 -0.47 -4.35
N SER A 678 29.65 -0.12 -4.60
CA SER A 678 30.77 -1.03 -4.33
C SER A 678 30.96 -1.32 -2.82
N LEU A 679 30.29 -0.55 -1.94
CA LEU A 679 30.26 -0.77 -0.49
C LEU A 679 29.32 -1.91 -0.07
N PHE A 680 28.43 -2.39 -0.94
CA PHE A 680 27.65 -3.58 -0.62
C PHE A 680 28.59 -4.72 -0.20
N ARG A 681 28.23 -5.38 0.90
CA ARG A 681 28.97 -6.56 1.37
C ARG A 681 29.05 -7.61 0.26
N ASN A 682 30.20 -8.21 0.04
CA ASN A 682 30.52 -9.24 -0.96
C ASN A 682 30.52 -8.74 -2.43
N PHE A 683 30.43 -7.43 -2.71
CA PHE A 683 30.45 -6.91 -4.10
C PHE A 683 31.71 -7.33 -4.84
N ASP A 684 32.87 -7.14 -4.24
CA ASP A 684 34.19 -7.46 -4.79
C ASP A 684 34.39 -8.98 -5.01
N GLU A 685 33.99 -9.79 -4.03
CA GLU A 685 34.07 -11.24 -4.10
C GLU A 685 33.16 -11.81 -5.20
N ARG A 686 31.91 -11.33 -5.28
CA ARG A 686 30.95 -11.72 -6.31
C ARG A 686 31.43 -11.34 -7.70
N PHE A 687 31.86 -10.09 -7.87
CA PHE A 687 32.40 -9.61 -9.13
C PHE A 687 33.60 -10.45 -9.60
N ARG A 688 34.56 -10.68 -8.71
CA ARG A 688 35.75 -11.49 -9.00
C ARG A 688 35.39 -12.91 -9.47
N ASN A 689 34.53 -13.59 -8.70
CA ASN A 689 34.19 -14.99 -8.97
C ASN A 689 33.45 -15.14 -10.31
N GLU A 690 32.49 -14.28 -10.59
CA GLU A 690 31.77 -14.32 -11.88
C GLU A 690 32.64 -13.86 -13.03
N PHE A 691 33.43 -12.81 -12.86
CA PHE A 691 34.28 -12.32 -13.93
C PHE A 691 35.36 -13.35 -14.34
N GLN A 692 35.91 -14.06 -13.35
CA GLN A 692 36.88 -15.15 -13.63
C GLN A 692 36.29 -16.26 -14.53
N ALA A 693 34.97 -16.50 -14.45
CA ALA A 693 34.31 -17.51 -15.28
C ALA A 693 34.23 -17.13 -16.80
N PHE A 694 34.33 -15.86 -17.11
CA PHE A 694 34.35 -15.36 -18.49
C PHE A 694 35.75 -15.25 -19.10
N LEU A 695 36.79 -15.50 -18.30
CA LEU A 695 38.19 -15.33 -18.70
C LEU A 695 38.85 -16.66 -19.00
N PRO A 696 39.93 -16.66 -19.80
CA PRO A 696 40.78 -17.82 -19.95
C PRO A 696 41.34 -18.33 -18.63
N ILE A 697 41.60 -19.64 -18.52
CA ILE A 697 42.05 -20.29 -17.28
C ILE A 697 43.32 -19.65 -16.71
N ASP A 698 44.24 -19.21 -17.60
CA ASP A 698 45.54 -18.63 -17.23
C ASP A 698 45.50 -17.11 -17.01
N ALA A 699 44.31 -16.47 -17.11
CA ALA A 699 44.19 -15.03 -16.96
C ALA A 699 44.44 -14.61 -15.50
N GLN A 700 45.39 -13.70 -15.32
CA GLN A 700 45.67 -13.11 -14.03
C GLN A 700 44.67 -11.97 -13.74
N LEU A 701 43.75 -12.19 -12.85
CA LEU A 701 42.72 -11.21 -12.46
C LEU A 701 43.06 -10.60 -11.10
N GLY A 702 43.34 -9.29 -11.07
CA GLY A 702 43.48 -8.50 -9.84
C GLY A 702 42.25 -7.62 -9.63
N VAL A 703 41.46 -7.89 -8.62
CA VAL A 703 40.28 -7.06 -8.26
C VAL A 703 40.55 -6.37 -6.93
N ARG A 704 40.43 -5.06 -6.90
CA ARG A 704 40.55 -4.26 -5.68
C ARG A 704 39.48 -3.18 -5.61
N ARG A 705 39.13 -2.77 -4.40
CA ARG A 705 38.18 -1.69 -4.16
C ARG A 705 38.91 -0.42 -3.73
N ALA A 706 38.34 0.74 -4.04
CA ALA A 706 38.77 2.04 -3.56
C ALA A 706 38.88 2.05 -2.03
N SER A 707 39.85 2.76 -1.49
CA SER A 707 40.02 2.93 -0.04
C SER A 707 38.78 3.55 0.60
N ASP A 708 38.20 4.52 -0.05
CA ASP A 708 36.94 5.16 0.29
C ASP A 708 36.14 5.43 -1.02
N PRO A 709 35.29 4.50 -1.45
CA PRO A 709 34.58 4.62 -2.73
C PRO A 709 33.72 5.87 -2.89
N VAL A 710 33.40 6.56 -1.78
CA VAL A 710 32.58 7.78 -1.77
C VAL A 710 33.43 9.05 -1.82
N LEU A 711 34.55 9.09 -1.10
CA LEU A 711 35.36 10.32 -0.97
C LEU A 711 36.62 10.35 -1.83
N ASP A 712 37.09 9.23 -2.38
CA ASP A 712 38.38 9.18 -3.06
C ASP A 712 38.41 9.98 -4.37
N ALA A 713 37.25 10.20 -5.03
CA ALA A 713 37.16 11.11 -6.16
C ALA A 713 37.55 12.55 -5.78
N TRP A 714 36.99 13.04 -4.67
CA TRP A 714 37.34 14.36 -4.14
C TRP A 714 38.78 14.43 -3.65
N LYS A 715 39.26 13.40 -2.92
CA LYS A 715 40.64 13.33 -2.42
C LYS A 715 41.65 13.30 -3.55
N GLY A 716 41.35 12.58 -4.61
CA GLY A 716 42.18 12.53 -5.83
C GLY A 716 42.23 13.87 -6.54
N ALA A 717 41.09 14.54 -6.67
CA ALA A 717 41.05 15.89 -7.22
C ALA A 717 41.84 16.90 -6.35
N ALA A 718 41.74 16.80 -5.03
CA ALA A 718 42.47 17.65 -4.10
C ALA A 718 43.98 17.42 -4.17
N GLN A 719 44.42 16.18 -4.22
CA GLN A 719 45.83 15.83 -4.41
C GLN A 719 46.38 16.34 -5.74
N TRP A 720 45.61 16.15 -6.82
CA TRP A 720 46.01 16.64 -8.14
C TRP A 720 46.05 18.15 -8.21
N ALA A 721 45.07 18.82 -7.59
CA ALA A 721 45.01 20.31 -7.51
C ALA A 721 46.19 20.94 -6.74
N SER A 722 46.82 20.20 -5.84
CA SER A 722 48.01 20.66 -5.11
C SER A 722 49.31 20.47 -5.90
N GLY A 723 49.25 19.85 -7.07
CA GLY A 723 50.39 19.55 -7.94
C GLY A 723 50.62 20.64 -9.01
N SER A 724 51.74 20.50 -9.75
CA SER A 724 52.14 21.41 -10.86
C SER A 724 51.25 21.24 -12.10
N ASP A 725 50.47 20.18 -12.21
CA ASP A 725 49.68 19.88 -13.39
C ASP A 725 48.41 20.73 -13.50
N LEU A 726 47.93 21.27 -12.38
CA LEU A 726 46.77 22.18 -12.34
C LEU A 726 46.94 23.38 -13.26
N ALA A 727 48.07 24.06 -13.19
CA ALA A 727 48.33 25.26 -13.97
C ALA A 727 48.32 25.00 -15.50
N LYS A 728 48.73 23.81 -15.91
CA LYS A 728 48.74 23.41 -17.32
C LYS A 728 47.37 23.03 -17.83
N ALA A 729 46.57 22.36 -16.99
CA ALA A 729 45.26 21.84 -17.32
C ALA A 729 44.13 22.83 -17.13
N SER A 730 44.34 23.90 -16.33
CA SER A 730 43.34 24.93 -16.07
C SER A 730 43.11 25.81 -17.28
N ILE A 731 41.86 26.18 -17.48
CA ILE A 731 41.44 27.28 -18.35
C ILE A 731 41.53 28.56 -17.56
N SER A 732 42.33 29.53 -17.98
CA SER A 732 42.37 30.85 -17.33
C SER A 732 41.16 31.69 -17.74
N ARG A 733 40.83 32.70 -16.95
CA ARG A 733 39.73 33.61 -17.28
C ARG A 733 40.02 34.37 -18.58
N GLU A 734 41.28 34.69 -18.88
CA GLU A 734 41.70 35.33 -20.12
C GLU A 734 41.47 34.42 -21.33
N GLU A 735 41.83 33.13 -21.23
CA GLU A 735 41.55 32.13 -22.25
C GLU A 735 40.06 31.92 -22.47
N TYR A 736 39.25 31.93 -21.40
CA TYR A 736 37.79 31.87 -21.48
C TYR A 736 37.21 33.06 -22.25
N LEU A 737 37.63 34.27 -21.94
CA LEU A 737 37.16 35.47 -22.62
C LEU A 737 37.55 35.51 -24.07
N GLU A 738 38.74 34.96 -24.46
CA GLU A 738 39.21 34.89 -25.83
C GLU A 738 38.58 33.79 -26.64
N LYS A 739 38.45 32.58 -26.05
CA LYS A 739 38.07 31.33 -26.76
C LYS A 739 36.64 30.91 -26.60
N GLY A 740 35.93 31.50 -25.61
CA GLY A 740 34.53 31.20 -25.31
C GLY A 740 34.33 30.04 -24.35
N SER A 741 33.05 29.82 -23.99
CA SER A 741 32.62 28.89 -22.93
C SER A 741 32.76 27.41 -23.29
N GLU A 742 32.94 27.07 -24.56
CA GLU A 742 33.11 25.68 -25.04
C GLU A 742 34.56 25.19 -25.01
N TYR A 743 35.52 26.10 -24.78
CA TYR A 743 36.94 25.77 -24.75
C TYR A 743 37.34 24.95 -23.54
N LEU A 744 38.04 23.84 -23.76
CA LEU A 744 38.62 22.99 -22.73
C LEU A 744 40.05 22.63 -23.08
N LYS A 745 40.88 22.41 -22.05
CA LYS A 745 42.20 21.85 -22.17
C LYS A 745 42.17 20.37 -21.95
N GLU A 746 42.72 19.62 -22.88
CA GLU A 746 42.89 18.15 -22.72
C GLU A 746 43.99 17.85 -21.70
N HIS A 747 43.74 16.89 -20.88
CA HIS A 747 44.70 16.31 -19.97
C HIS A 747 44.30 14.86 -19.61
N ASP A 748 45.22 14.10 -19.00
CA ASP A 748 45.05 12.65 -18.76
C ASP A 748 43.82 12.29 -17.89
N LEU A 749 43.35 13.21 -17.06
CA LEU A 749 42.21 12.98 -16.16
C LEU A 749 40.91 13.65 -16.63
N GLY A 750 40.90 14.30 -17.78
CA GLY A 750 39.74 15.01 -18.33
C GLY A 750 39.01 14.20 -19.40
N ASN A 751 37.81 14.65 -19.75
CA ASN A 751 37.08 14.15 -20.90
C ASN A 751 37.72 14.72 -22.19
N VAL A 752 37.85 13.87 -23.19
CA VAL A 752 38.29 14.31 -24.53
C VAL A 752 37.15 15.09 -25.19
N THR A 753 37.49 16.26 -25.77
CA THR A 753 36.49 17.19 -26.34
C THR A 753 36.23 16.98 -27.83
N SER A 754 36.95 16.12 -28.51
CA SER A 754 36.83 15.94 -29.95
C SER A 754 35.77 14.94 -30.35
N TRP A 755 34.70 15.44 -30.89
CA TRP A 755 33.89 14.76 -31.90
C TRP A 755 33.87 15.62 -33.16
#